data_1130e8b652cb445677c8c57fe6c2867e
#
_entry.id   1130e8b652cb445677c8c57fe6c2867e
#
_cell.length_a   1.000
_cell.length_b   1.000
_cell.length_c   1.000
_cell.angle_alpha   90.00
_cell.angle_beta   90.00
_cell.angle_gamma   90.00
#
_symmetry.space_group_name_H-M   'P 1'
#
loop_
_entity.id
_entity.type
_entity.pdbx_description
1 polymer ?
#
loop_
_entity_poly.entity_id
_entity_poly.type
_entity_poly.pdbx_seq_one_letter_code
_entity_poly.pdbx_strand_id
1 'polypeptide(L)'
;MNKIDIEEHIQNKNFTTPETVLVDDRVRTLNYADTFVVFDRWGDIRTGDANVQGLFHEGTRFLSFMKFKLFDKQPFLLHSIISEKNEILNIDLTNNEIFLDGELLVAHAKVHIERTKFLSNGICYENVELYNHSKWPIDLKISFEFEADFKDIFEVRGYERKKRGKYFDIKESGPENIFLGYKGLDDIERRTEIHFDPQPDFKSKREVIYYISLGPKQRFSIQNSIKCVIGDKDFKIIGFQNAYNQIVNEHEKSKESIASITSSNERFNHWVNRSQTDLVALTAHTPQGKYPYAGVPWFNTAFGRDGIITALETMWVAPDIAKGVLGFLSARQATHSDDFEDAEPGKILHEARSGEMAELREVPYKLYYGTVDATPLFLILAGSYYKRTGDIDFIRSIWPNIEAALGWIDNYGDLDNDGFIEYHHKSENGLLNQGWKDADNAIHHANGDLADSPIALCEVQGYVYDAKNKTAMLARAVGRDEMADKLESQAQTLKVNFNKTFWDDELKTYVLALDKDKTPCRVKTSNAGHCLFSGIADEKYASILAETLLKDDMSTGWGIRTLATDASRYNPMSYHNGTIWPHDNAMIAFGLAKYGFPGKVLDLTTRLYNAVMFIDLQRFPELYCGFEERLGQGPTPYPVACSPQAWSVAVVFMLLQSCLNLDINALEKKVYLNQPILPPFLSTLEIKDIKIGNSVLTIKLYRYQADVGIDVLQKDKDWEVIVIK
;
A
#
# COMPACT_ATOMS: atom_id res chain seq x y z
N MET A 1 21.85 25.73 16.19
CA MET A 1 21.71 24.36 15.74
C MET A 1 22.14 23.48 16.89
N ASN A 2 21.18 22.80 17.50
CA ASN A 2 21.45 21.94 18.64
C ASN A 2 22.05 20.61 18.16
N LYS A 3 22.88 19.99 19.00
CA LYS A 3 23.51 18.69 18.73
C LYS A 3 22.51 17.59 18.29
N ILE A 4 21.25 17.72 18.68
CA ILE A 4 20.14 16.82 18.34
C ILE A 4 19.85 16.81 16.83
N ASP A 5 19.92 17.97 16.14
CA ASP A 5 19.63 18.06 14.69
C ASP A 5 20.71 17.38 13.82
N ILE A 6 21.92 17.20 14.35
CA ILE A 6 23.04 16.58 13.62
C ILE A 6 23.00 15.05 13.80
N GLU A 7 22.57 14.56 14.98
CA GLU A 7 22.45 13.14 15.24
C GLU A 7 21.26 12.51 14.50
N GLU A 8 20.12 13.21 14.33
CA GLU A 8 19.01 12.77 13.48
C GLU A 8 19.43 12.56 12.01
N HIS A 9 20.38 13.35 11.52
CA HIS A 9 20.87 13.23 10.13
C HIS A 9 21.81 12.04 9.90
N ILE A 10 22.44 11.54 10.97
CA ILE A 10 23.45 10.45 10.89
C ILE A 10 22.83 9.07 11.16
N GLN A 11 21.74 9.00 11.94
CA GLN A 11 21.13 7.73 12.36
C GLN A 11 20.10 7.16 11.37
N ASN A 12 19.55 7.98 10.47
CA ASN A 12 18.56 7.51 9.48
C ASN A 12 19.21 6.81 8.27
N LYS A 13 19.96 5.73 8.50
CA LYS A 13 20.50 4.89 7.41
C LYS A 13 19.42 4.16 6.60
N ASN A 14 18.20 4.09 7.08
CA ASN A 14 17.08 3.39 6.44
C ASN A 14 16.12 4.30 5.69
N PHE A 15 16.24 5.62 5.83
CA PHE A 15 15.42 6.58 5.07
C PHE A 15 16.31 7.36 4.11
N THR A 16 16.04 7.21 2.81
CA THR A 16 16.58 8.09 1.78
C THR A 16 16.13 9.51 2.08
N THR A 17 17.03 10.33 2.63
CA THR A 17 16.91 11.78 2.49
C THR A 17 17.32 12.11 1.05
N PRO A 18 16.40 12.51 0.16
CA PRO A 18 16.82 12.98 -1.15
C PRO A 18 17.62 14.26 -0.94
N GLU A 19 18.89 14.26 -1.29
CA GLU A 19 19.76 15.46 -1.24
C GLU A 19 19.29 16.58 -2.17
N THR A 20 18.33 16.29 -3.04
CA THR A 20 17.72 17.28 -3.95
C THR A 20 16.24 17.02 -4.10
N VAL A 21 15.42 17.71 -3.31
CA VAL A 21 13.98 17.85 -3.57
C VAL A 21 13.75 18.94 -4.65
N LEU A 22 14.33 18.78 -5.82
CA LEU A 22 13.74 19.25 -7.06
C LEU A 22 13.09 18.05 -7.73
N VAL A 23 12.29 17.34 -6.96
CA VAL A 23 11.41 16.32 -7.50
C VAL A 23 10.34 17.09 -8.27
N ASP A 24 10.41 16.99 -9.59
CA ASP A 24 9.22 17.16 -10.39
C ASP A 24 8.26 16.05 -9.92
N ASP A 25 7.40 16.36 -8.96
CA ASP A 25 6.44 15.51 -8.27
C ASP A 25 5.38 14.90 -9.21
N ARG A 26 5.61 14.92 -10.51
CA ARG A 26 4.73 14.48 -11.58
C ARG A 26 5.22 13.21 -12.27
N VAL A 27 5.78 12.29 -11.50
CA VAL A 27 6.05 10.93 -12.01
C VAL A 27 4.75 10.20 -12.34
N ARG A 28 4.84 9.23 -13.23
CA ARG A 28 3.75 8.34 -13.64
C ARG A 28 4.11 6.92 -13.24
N THR A 29 3.34 6.36 -12.34
CA THR A 29 3.60 5.01 -11.80
C THR A 29 2.55 4.05 -12.32
N LEU A 30 2.99 2.96 -12.94
CA LEU A 30 2.17 1.80 -13.27
C LEU A 30 2.67 0.61 -12.45
N ASN A 31 1.76 -0.24 -12.02
CA ASN A 31 2.09 -1.47 -11.32
C ASN A 31 1.19 -2.64 -11.73
N TYR A 32 1.75 -3.83 -11.70
CA TYR A 32 1.08 -5.10 -11.94
C TYR A 32 1.79 -6.18 -11.13
N ALA A 33 1.24 -6.54 -9.98
CA ALA A 33 1.80 -7.51 -9.04
C ALA A 33 3.30 -7.24 -8.73
N ASP A 34 4.19 -8.17 -9.07
CA ASP A 34 5.64 -8.10 -8.82
C ASP A 34 6.40 -7.09 -9.70
N THR A 35 5.70 -6.43 -10.64
CA THR A 35 6.29 -5.51 -11.61
C THR A 35 5.74 -4.12 -11.42
N PHE A 36 6.61 -3.12 -11.36
CA PHE A 36 6.19 -1.72 -11.43
C PHE A 36 7.18 -0.90 -12.24
N VAL A 37 6.71 0.24 -12.73
CA VAL A 37 7.53 1.21 -13.44
C VAL A 37 7.21 2.62 -13.00
N VAL A 38 8.24 3.43 -12.85
CA VAL A 38 8.13 4.86 -12.55
C VAL A 38 8.72 5.64 -13.70
N PHE A 39 7.86 6.36 -14.44
CA PHE A 39 8.21 7.21 -15.55
C PHE A 39 8.18 8.69 -15.17
N ASP A 40 8.84 9.52 -15.96
CA ASP A 40 8.56 10.96 -16.01
C ASP A 40 7.26 11.24 -16.81
N ARG A 41 6.90 12.51 -16.96
CA ARG A 41 5.68 12.92 -17.70
C ARG A 41 5.74 12.65 -19.21
N TRP A 42 6.93 12.49 -19.77
CA TRP A 42 7.12 12.11 -21.19
C TRP A 42 7.01 10.59 -21.40
N GLY A 43 6.90 9.81 -20.31
CA GLY A 43 6.96 8.37 -20.35
C GLY A 43 8.39 7.84 -20.52
N ASP A 44 9.38 8.64 -20.18
CA ASP A 44 10.79 8.29 -20.17
C ASP A 44 11.25 7.92 -18.76
N ILE A 45 12.42 7.28 -18.67
CA ILE A 45 13.11 6.94 -17.41
C ILE A 45 14.43 7.69 -17.42
N ARG A 46 14.67 8.54 -16.42
CA ARG A 46 15.89 9.35 -16.32
C ARG A 46 16.90 8.71 -15.39
N THR A 47 18.17 8.88 -15.69
CA THR A 47 19.27 8.50 -14.78
C THR A 47 19.43 9.52 -13.64
N GLY A 48 19.89 9.04 -12.47
CA GLY A 48 20.25 9.84 -11.32
C GLY A 48 20.42 8.97 -10.07
N ASP A 49 21.39 9.27 -9.22
CA ASP A 49 21.75 8.39 -8.07
C ASP A 49 20.63 8.30 -7.01
N ALA A 50 19.79 9.31 -6.89
CA ALA A 50 18.64 9.32 -5.97
C ALA A 50 17.29 9.15 -6.73
N ASN A 51 17.30 8.71 -7.99
CA ASN A 51 16.10 8.66 -8.80
C ASN A 51 15.45 7.27 -8.74
N VAL A 52 14.22 7.22 -8.23
CA VAL A 52 13.38 6.01 -8.16
C VAL A 52 12.84 5.58 -9.53
N GLN A 53 13.02 6.37 -10.58
CA GLN A 53 12.56 6.00 -11.90
C GLN A 53 13.23 4.72 -12.39
N GLY A 54 12.45 3.89 -13.07
CA GLY A 54 12.92 2.61 -13.58
C GLY A 54 11.80 1.61 -13.77
N LEU A 55 12.09 0.54 -14.48
CA LEU A 55 11.26 -0.66 -14.54
C LEU A 55 11.81 -1.68 -13.55
N PHE A 56 11.00 -2.08 -12.61
CA PHE A 56 11.35 -3.02 -11.53
C PHE A 56 10.53 -4.30 -11.63
N HIS A 57 11.17 -5.41 -11.34
CA HIS A 57 10.52 -6.72 -11.22
C HIS A 57 11.19 -7.52 -10.10
N GLU A 58 10.40 -8.09 -9.20
CA GLU A 58 10.88 -8.86 -8.03
C GLU A 58 12.04 -8.16 -7.31
N GLY A 59 11.92 -6.84 -7.01
CA GLY A 59 12.90 -6.07 -6.26
C GLY A 59 14.17 -5.64 -7.04
N THR A 60 14.32 -6.02 -8.32
CA THR A 60 15.46 -5.63 -9.16
C THR A 60 15.05 -4.60 -10.21
N ARG A 61 15.88 -3.57 -10.46
CA ARG A 61 15.68 -2.58 -11.51
C ARG A 61 16.22 -3.08 -12.85
N PHE A 62 15.31 -3.50 -13.76
CA PHE A 62 15.63 -4.04 -15.09
C PHE A 62 15.89 -2.96 -16.13
N LEU A 63 15.33 -1.76 -15.95
CA LEU A 63 15.59 -0.62 -16.81
C LEU A 63 15.83 0.61 -15.95
N SER A 64 17.02 1.20 -16.07
CA SER A 64 17.44 2.38 -15.30
C SER A 64 17.43 3.67 -16.13
N PHE A 65 17.35 3.54 -17.46
CA PHE A 65 17.23 4.65 -18.39
C PHE A 65 16.44 4.23 -19.62
N MET A 66 15.54 5.11 -20.06
CA MET A 66 14.80 5.01 -21.32
C MET A 66 14.49 6.41 -21.81
N LYS A 67 14.84 6.71 -23.07
CA LYS A 67 14.57 8.01 -23.65
C LYS A 67 14.10 7.91 -25.10
N PHE A 68 12.96 8.56 -25.36
CA PHE A 68 12.42 8.75 -26.70
C PHE A 68 12.87 10.10 -27.24
N LYS A 69 13.36 10.15 -28.49
CA LYS A 69 13.81 11.37 -29.15
C LYS A 69 13.26 11.46 -30.56
N LEU A 70 13.01 12.69 -30.97
CA LEU A 70 12.72 13.06 -32.35
C LEU A 70 13.82 14.01 -32.82
N PHE A 71 14.61 13.61 -33.85
CA PHE A 71 15.82 14.33 -34.32
C PHE A 71 16.78 14.69 -33.17
N ASP A 72 17.11 13.70 -32.34
CA ASP A 72 18.00 13.80 -31.18
C ASP A 72 17.53 14.77 -30.08
N LYS A 73 16.28 15.26 -30.17
CA LYS A 73 15.67 16.16 -29.19
C LYS A 73 14.45 15.51 -28.50
N GLN A 74 14.21 15.90 -27.29
CA GLN A 74 12.97 15.53 -26.57
C GLN A 74 11.80 16.31 -27.18
N PRO A 75 10.69 15.67 -27.58
CA PRO A 75 9.50 16.34 -28.10
C PRO A 75 8.78 17.16 -27.03
N PHE A 76 7.93 18.11 -27.42
CA PHE A 76 7.08 18.85 -26.50
C PHE A 76 5.98 17.97 -25.90
N LEU A 77 5.79 18.07 -24.59
CA LEU A 77 4.69 17.43 -23.88
C LEU A 77 3.42 18.26 -24.03
N LEU A 78 2.37 17.63 -24.54
CA LEU A 78 1.00 18.19 -24.57
C LEU A 78 0.19 17.71 -23.38
N HIS A 79 0.16 16.39 -23.16
CA HIS A 79 -0.62 15.77 -22.10
C HIS A 79 0.03 14.49 -21.59
N SER A 80 -0.24 14.13 -20.33
CA SER A 80 0.21 12.85 -19.76
C SER A 80 -0.76 12.44 -18.64
N ILE A 81 -1.45 11.31 -18.82
CA ILE A 81 -2.46 10.82 -17.89
C ILE A 81 -2.40 9.31 -17.73
N ILE A 82 -2.60 8.86 -16.50
CA ILE A 82 -2.90 7.45 -16.23
C ILE A 82 -4.42 7.28 -16.33
N SER A 83 -4.87 6.26 -17.06
CA SER A 83 -6.30 5.95 -17.21
C SER A 83 -7.00 5.81 -15.86
N GLU A 84 -8.30 6.03 -15.82
CA GLU A 84 -9.10 5.87 -14.58
C GLU A 84 -8.98 4.45 -14.00
N LYS A 85 -8.73 3.47 -14.86
CA LYS A 85 -8.54 2.06 -14.48
C LYS A 85 -7.10 1.71 -14.05
N ASN A 86 -6.20 2.69 -13.97
CA ASN A 86 -4.77 2.54 -13.60
C ASN A 86 -3.97 1.52 -14.43
N GLU A 87 -4.46 1.15 -15.58
CA GLU A 87 -3.86 0.11 -16.44
C GLU A 87 -2.93 0.71 -17.47
N ILE A 88 -3.22 1.94 -17.91
CA ILE A 88 -2.64 2.52 -19.12
C ILE A 88 -2.14 3.93 -18.83
N LEU A 89 -0.94 4.21 -19.23
CA LEU A 89 -0.36 5.55 -19.30
C LEU A 89 -0.44 6.04 -20.76
N ASN A 90 -1.20 7.11 -20.97
CA ASN A 90 -1.29 7.80 -22.26
C ASN A 90 -0.53 9.12 -22.21
N ILE A 91 0.28 9.39 -23.24
CA ILE A 91 1.11 10.58 -23.34
C ILE A 91 0.97 11.14 -24.74
N ASP A 92 0.55 12.39 -24.84
CA ASP A 92 0.50 13.15 -26.08
C ASP A 92 1.68 14.11 -26.17
N LEU A 93 2.44 13.98 -27.26
CA LEU A 93 3.60 14.81 -27.56
C LEU A 93 3.46 15.45 -28.95
N THR A 94 4.28 16.47 -29.21
CA THR A 94 4.41 17.04 -30.55
C THR A 94 5.85 17.47 -30.84
N ASN A 95 6.17 17.66 -32.12
CA ASN A 95 7.50 18.08 -32.53
C ASN A 95 7.77 19.55 -32.21
N ASN A 96 9.01 19.82 -31.82
CA ASN A 96 9.63 21.15 -31.86
C ASN A 96 9.85 21.59 -33.33
N GLU A 97 10.25 22.84 -33.53
CA GLU A 97 10.86 23.21 -34.83
C GLU A 97 12.15 22.43 -35.04
N ILE A 98 12.25 21.83 -36.22
CA ILE A 98 13.38 21.00 -36.61
C ILE A 98 14.11 21.71 -37.73
N PHE A 99 15.40 22.00 -37.52
CA PHE A 99 16.28 22.65 -38.47
C PHE A 99 17.34 21.64 -38.94
N LEU A 100 17.65 21.65 -40.24
CA LEU A 100 18.76 20.94 -40.84
C LEU A 100 19.59 21.94 -41.60
N ASP A 101 20.89 22.03 -41.31
CA ASP A 101 21.84 22.98 -41.90
C ASP A 101 21.38 24.46 -41.87
N GLY A 102 20.58 24.81 -40.84
CA GLY A 102 20.04 26.15 -40.67
C GLY A 102 18.72 26.44 -41.38
N GLU A 103 18.23 25.53 -42.18
CA GLU A 103 16.92 25.60 -42.83
C GLU A 103 15.85 24.87 -42.00
N LEU A 104 14.63 25.45 -41.94
CA LEU A 104 13.49 24.85 -41.24
C LEU A 104 12.99 23.63 -42.01
N LEU A 105 13.27 22.42 -41.48
CA LEU A 105 12.84 21.16 -42.07
C LEU A 105 11.39 20.85 -41.70
N VAL A 106 11.03 20.95 -40.40
CA VAL A 106 9.68 20.69 -39.88
C VAL A 106 9.27 21.81 -38.95
N ALA A 107 8.16 22.48 -39.24
CA ALA A 107 7.59 23.51 -38.38
C ALA A 107 7.00 22.90 -37.11
N HIS A 108 6.90 23.71 -36.07
CA HIS A 108 6.30 23.33 -34.77
C HIS A 108 4.90 22.73 -34.95
N ALA A 109 4.57 21.71 -34.14
CA ALA A 109 3.25 21.08 -34.03
C ALA A 109 2.69 20.53 -35.37
N LYS A 110 3.52 19.88 -36.17
CA LYS A 110 3.11 19.20 -37.41
C LYS A 110 2.94 17.70 -37.23
N VAL A 111 3.67 17.12 -36.26
CA VAL A 111 3.59 15.69 -35.94
C VAL A 111 3.01 15.53 -34.55
N HIS A 112 1.90 14.84 -34.45
CA HIS A 112 1.36 14.35 -33.18
C HIS A 112 1.97 12.99 -32.87
N ILE A 113 2.37 12.78 -31.63
CA ILE A 113 2.96 11.52 -31.15
C ILE A 113 2.16 11.08 -29.94
N GLU A 114 1.51 9.93 -30.04
CA GLU A 114 0.81 9.29 -28.92
C GLU A 114 1.64 8.11 -28.43
N ARG A 115 1.95 8.08 -27.14
CA ARG A 115 2.62 6.95 -26.48
C ARG A 115 1.65 6.32 -25.51
N THR A 116 1.36 5.03 -25.70
CA THR A 116 0.50 4.24 -24.82
C THR A 116 1.31 3.15 -24.17
N LYS A 117 1.33 3.09 -22.82
CA LYS A 117 2.12 2.13 -22.05
C LYS A 117 1.28 1.40 -21.02
N PHE A 118 1.59 0.12 -20.78
CA PHE A 118 1.01 -0.70 -19.71
C PHE A 118 1.94 -1.85 -19.31
N LEU A 119 1.63 -2.47 -18.16
CA LEU A 119 2.36 -3.64 -17.66
C LEU A 119 1.51 -4.89 -17.74
N SER A 120 2.13 -6.02 -18.07
CA SER A 120 1.54 -7.35 -18.01
C SER A 120 2.62 -8.40 -17.79
N ASN A 121 2.50 -9.22 -16.76
CA ASN A 121 3.34 -10.41 -16.54
C ASN A 121 4.85 -10.17 -16.74
N GLY A 122 5.44 -9.22 -16.02
CA GLY A 122 6.88 -8.94 -16.11
C GLY A 122 7.30 -8.21 -17.40
N ILE A 123 6.35 -7.73 -18.21
CA ILE A 123 6.60 -7.04 -19.47
C ILE A 123 5.98 -5.65 -19.45
N CYS A 124 6.76 -4.64 -19.81
CA CYS A 124 6.27 -3.29 -20.12
C CYS A 124 6.06 -3.19 -21.64
N TYR A 125 4.81 -2.99 -22.03
CA TYR A 125 4.41 -2.77 -23.43
C TYR A 125 4.29 -1.28 -23.73
N GLU A 126 4.74 -0.87 -24.90
CA GLU A 126 4.57 0.48 -25.41
C GLU A 126 4.16 0.47 -26.88
N ASN A 127 3.21 1.31 -27.24
CA ASN A 127 2.90 1.68 -28.63
C ASN A 127 3.15 3.18 -28.80
N VAL A 128 3.95 3.55 -29.80
CA VAL A 128 4.20 4.94 -30.20
C VAL A 128 3.57 5.15 -31.57
N GLU A 129 2.47 5.89 -31.62
CA GLU A 129 1.79 6.26 -32.85
C GLU A 129 2.17 7.69 -33.26
N LEU A 130 2.62 7.84 -34.49
CA LEU A 130 2.96 9.13 -35.10
C LEU A 130 1.92 9.49 -36.15
N TYR A 131 1.48 10.73 -36.17
CA TYR A 131 0.51 11.24 -37.14
C TYR A 131 0.96 12.57 -37.74
N ASN A 132 1.07 12.63 -39.09
CA ASN A 132 1.42 13.86 -39.80
C ASN A 132 0.18 14.73 -40.03
N HIS A 133 0.06 15.84 -39.33
CA HIS A 133 -1.00 16.84 -39.51
C HIS A 133 -0.74 17.82 -40.65
N SER A 134 0.46 17.83 -41.26
CA SER A 134 0.79 18.75 -42.32
C SER A 134 0.12 18.38 -43.65
N LYS A 135 0.28 19.24 -44.66
CA LYS A 135 -0.13 19.00 -46.04
C LYS A 135 0.99 18.39 -46.89
N TRP A 136 2.18 18.22 -46.33
CA TRP A 136 3.40 17.77 -46.99
C TRP A 136 3.91 16.49 -46.33
N PRO A 137 4.61 15.62 -47.07
CA PRO A 137 5.34 14.52 -46.48
C PRO A 137 6.43 15.07 -45.52
N ILE A 138 6.70 14.33 -44.44
CA ILE A 138 7.71 14.66 -43.44
C ILE A 138 8.61 13.44 -43.25
N ASP A 139 9.93 13.63 -43.41
CA ASP A 139 10.92 12.63 -43.05
C ASP A 139 11.30 12.82 -41.56
N LEU A 140 11.27 11.74 -40.79
CA LEU A 140 11.50 11.73 -39.37
C LEU A 140 12.67 10.82 -39.01
N LYS A 141 13.54 11.28 -38.10
CA LYS A 141 14.49 10.44 -37.37
C LYS A 141 13.97 10.25 -35.95
N ILE A 142 13.71 9.01 -35.59
CA ILE A 142 13.22 8.63 -34.24
C ILE A 142 14.26 7.74 -33.60
N SER A 143 14.59 7.98 -32.35
CA SER A 143 15.45 7.09 -31.57
C SER A 143 14.90 6.76 -30.19
N PHE A 144 15.26 5.56 -29.73
CA PHE A 144 15.07 5.11 -28.35
C PHE A 144 16.42 4.71 -27.77
N GLU A 145 16.74 5.20 -26.61
CA GLU A 145 17.93 4.86 -25.84
C GLU A 145 17.55 4.10 -24.57
N PHE A 146 18.36 3.09 -24.19
CA PHE A 146 18.09 2.23 -23.04
C PHE A 146 19.35 1.91 -22.25
N GLU A 147 19.22 1.83 -20.89
CA GLU A 147 20.23 1.29 -20.00
C GLU A 147 19.59 0.46 -18.89
N ALA A 148 20.30 -0.57 -18.42
CA ALA A 148 19.95 -1.39 -17.27
C ALA A 148 21.13 -1.44 -16.29
N ASP A 149 20.86 -1.20 -15.03
CA ASP A 149 21.87 -1.26 -13.97
C ASP A 149 21.69 -2.46 -13.02
N PHE A 150 20.56 -3.16 -13.12
CA PHE A 150 20.20 -4.31 -12.31
C PHE A 150 20.44 -4.10 -10.80
N LYS A 151 20.24 -2.85 -10.34
CA LYS A 151 20.31 -2.53 -8.91
C LYS A 151 19.15 -3.17 -8.17
N ASP A 152 19.47 -3.72 -6.99
CA ASP A 152 18.46 -4.10 -6.02
C ASP A 152 17.73 -2.84 -5.52
N ILE A 153 16.47 -2.97 -5.10
CA ILE A 153 15.68 -1.85 -4.57
C ILE A 153 16.36 -1.18 -3.37
N PHE A 154 17.13 -1.93 -2.56
CA PHE A 154 17.90 -1.38 -1.46
C PHE A 154 19.07 -0.52 -1.94
N GLU A 155 19.75 -0.89 -3.04
CA GLU A 155 20.77 -0.05 -3.65
C GLU A 155 20.16 1.25 -4.21
N VAL A 156 18.96 1.18 -4.80
CA VAL A 156 18.24 2.37 -5.28
C VAL A 156 17.83 3.28 -4.11
N ARG A 157 17.56 2.71 -2.94
CA ARG A 157 17.29 3.44 -1.69
C ARG A 157 18.56 4.01 -1.02
N GLY A 158 19.75 3.81 -1.60
CA GLY A 158 21.00 4.32 -1.08
C GLY A 158 21.85 3.31 -0.27
N TYR A 159 21.48 2.02 -0.28
CA TYR A 159 22.31 1.00 0.34
C TYR A 159 23.59 0.78 -0.47
N GLU A 160 24.77 0.90 0.13
CA GLU A 160 26.05 0.68 -0.54
C GLU A 160 26.49 -0.78 -0.47
N ARG A 161 26.59 -1.43 -1.62
CA ARG A 161 27.11 -2.80 -1.72
C ARG A 161 28.62 -2.82 -1.93
N LYS A 162 29.35 -3.66 -1.19
CA LYS A 162 30.80 -3.85 -1.33
C LYS A 162 31.18 -4.57 -2.63
N LYS A 163 30.32 -5.43 -3.14
CA LYS A 163 30.54 -6.24 -4.35
C LYS A 163 29.24 -6.37 -5.13
N ARG A 164 29.33 -6.48 -6.42
CA ARG A 164 28.23 -6.76 -7.34
C ARG A 164 28.62 -7.88 -8.31
N GLY A 165 27.64 -8.48 -8.95
CA GLY A 165 27.81 -9.43 -10.03
C GLY A 165 28.44 -8.81 -11.28
N LYS A 166 28.32 -9.46 -12.42
CA LYS A 166 28.97 -9.06 -13.66
C LYS A 166 27.95 -8.87 -14.78
N TYR A 167 28.10 -7.81 -15.54
CA TYR A 167 27.38 -7.65 -16.80
C TYR A 167 27.95 -8.62 -17.85
N PHE A 168 27.08 -9.11 -18.72
CA PHE A 168 27.45 -9.97 -19.82
C PHE A 168 26.70 -9.58 -21.11
N ASP A 169 27.36 -9.86 -22.26
CA ASP A 169 26.76 -9.64 -23.55
C ASP A 169 26.10 -10.92 -24.08
N ILE A 170 24.86 -10.81 -24.55
CA ILE A 170 24.15 -11.88 -25.25
C ILE A 170 24.47 -11.83 -26.72
N LYS A 171 25.05 -12.92 -27.26
CA LYS A 171 25.64 -12.95 -28.64
C LYS A 171 24.60 -13.06 -29.73
N GLU A 172 23.42 -13.60 -29.47
CA GLU A 172 22.37 -13.84 -30.46
C GLU A 172 21.20 -12.91 -30.21
N SER A 173 21.15 -11.81 -30.94
CA SER A 173 19.98 -10.95 -30.98
C SER A 173 19.60 -10.70 -32.43
N GLY A 174 18.39 -11.09 -32.83
CA GLY A 174 17.82 -10.65 -34.09
C GLY A 174 17.87 -9.11 -34.22
N PRO A 175 17.70 -8.57 -35.42
CA PRO A 175 17.76 -7.12 -35.65
C PRO A 175 16.68 -6.36 -34.86
N GLU A 176 15.58 -7.01 -34.52
CA GLU A 176 14.44 -6.49 -33.76
C GLU A 176 14.61 -6.54 -32.24
N ASN A 177 15.74 -7.08 -31.72
CA ASN A 177 15.90 -7.26 -30.27
C ASN A 177 17.14 -6.57 -29.70
N ILE A 178 17.04 -6.01 -28.51
CA ILE A 178 18.16 -5.60 -27.64
C ILE A 178 18.15 -6.47 -26.39
N PHE A 179 19.33 -6.90 -25.93
CA PHE A 179 19.50 -7.65 -24.70
C PHE A 179 20.53 -6.99 -23.81
N LEU A 180 20.16 -6.79 -22.55
CA LEU A 180 21.05 -6.34 -21.48
C LEU A 180 21.09 -7.42 -20.43
N GLY A 181 22.28 -7.87 -19.99
CA GLY A 181 22.45 -9.01 -19.11
C GLY A 181 23.33 -8.73 -17.90
N TYR A 182 22.95 -9.33 -16.77
CA TYR A 182 23.66 -9.26 -15.50
C TYR A 182 23.57 -10.61 -14.79
N LYS A 183 24.71 -11.14 -14.36
CA LYS A 183 24.79 -12.32 -13.51
C LYS A 183 25.12 -11.88 -12.09
N GLY A 184 24.19 -12.08 -11.16
CA GLY A 184 24.32 -11.74 -9.77
C GLY A 184 25.37 -12.57 -9.02
N LEU A 185 25.71 -12.17 -7.81
CA LEU A 185 26.55 -12.96 -6.88
C LEU A 185 25.81 -14.20 -6.37
N ASP A 186 24.48 -14.23 -6.50
CA ASP A 186 23.59 -15.38 -6.27
C ASP A 186 23.58 -16.41 -7.40
N ASP A 187 24.50 -16.24 -8.38
CA ASP A 187 24.59 -17.04 -9.62
C ASP A 187 23.35 -16.98 -10.53
N ILE A 188 22.37 -16.14 -10.25
CA ILE A 188 21.17 -15.95 -11.05
C ILE A 188 21.44 -14.95 -12.18
N GLU A 189 21.07 -15.33 -13.39
CA GLU A 189 21.08 -14.43 -14.55
C GLU A 189 19.82 -13.59 -14.57
N ARG A 190 19.97 -12.27 -14.74
CA ARG A 190 18.91 -11.29 -14.94
C ARG A 190 19.09 -10.66 -16.30
N ARG A 191 18.01 -10.60 -17.10
CA ARG A 191 18.06 -10.06 -18.45
C ARG A 191 16.91 -9.11 -18.70
N THR A 192 17.23 -8.00 -19.35
CA THR A 192 16.23 -7.10 -19.96
C THR A 192 16.24 -7.40 -21.45
N GLU A 193 15.13 -7.87 -21.98
CA GLU A 193 14.93 -8.18 -23.38
C GLU A 193 13.95 -7.19 -23.98
N ILE A 194 14.38 -6.40 -24.97
CA ILE A 194 13.56 -5.36 -25.62
C ILE A 194 13.32 -5.79 -27.06
N HIS A 195 12.05 -5.99 -27.40
CA HIS A 195 11.61 -6.36 -28.75
C HIS A 195 10.91 -5.18 -29.43
N PHE A 196 11.18 -4.97 -30.72
CA PHE A 196 10.64 -3.89 -31.53
C PHE A 196 9.88 -4.43 -32.75
N ASP A 197 8.71 -3.84 -33.02
CA ASP A 197 7.89 -4.07 -34.22
C ASP A 197 7.37 -2.72 -34.73
N PRO A 198 7.72 -2.34 -36.00
CA PRO A 198 8.60 -3.03 -36.94
C PRO A 198 10.08 -3.01 -36.53
N GLN A 199 10.90 -3.83 -37.19
CA GLN A 199 12.34 -3.83 -37.04
C GLN A 199 12.92 -2.42 -37.27
N PRO A 200 13.85 -1.93 -36.41
CA PRO A 200 14.52 -0.64 -36.61
C PRO A 200 15.52 -0.66 -37.78
N ASP A 201 15.74 0.50 -38.39
CA ASP A 201 16.73 0.67 -39.47
C ASP A 201 18.17 0.58 -38.97
N PHE A 202 18.43 1.01 -37.73
CA PHE A 202 19.74 0.90 -37.08
C PHE A 202 19.55 0.42 -35.63
N LYS A 203 20.49 -0.40 -35.20
CA LYS A 203 20.57 -0.93 -33.84
C LYS A 203 21.99 -0.92 -33.30
N SER A 204 22.17 -0.44 -32.08
CA SER A 204 23.36 -0.62 -31.24
C SER A 204 22.99 -1.41 -29.96
N LYS A 205 23.94 -1.55 -29.02
CA LYS A 205 23.66 -2.18 -27.71
C LYS A 205 22.67 -1.40 -26.86
N ARG A 206 22.51 -0.11 -27.11
CA ARG A 206 21.73 0.78 -26.23
C ARG A 206 20.79 1.72 -26.97
N GLU A 207 20.76 1.67 -28.28
CA GLU A 207 19.99 2.58 -29.11
C GLU A 207 19.43 1.88 -30.33
N VAL A 208 18.20 2.25 -30.68
CA VAL A 208 17.60 1.94 -31.99
C VAL A 208 17.18 3.22 -32.69
N ILE A 209 17.26 3.24 -34.02
CA ILE A 209 16.90 4.39 -34.86
C ILE A 209 15.97 3.93 -35.96
N TYR A 210 14.96 4.74 -36.24
CA TYR A 210 14.02 4.63 -37.36
C TYR A 210 14.13 5.88 -38.24
N TYR A 211 14.15 5.69 -39.55
CA TYR A 211 13.99 6.72 -40.56
C TYR A 211 12.66 6.52 -41.27
N ILE A 212 11.70 7.41 -41.02
CA ILE A 212 10.30 7.24 -41.38
C ILE A 212 9.89 8.40 -42.27
N SER A 213 9.35 8.11 -43.48
CA SER A 213 8.69 9.11 -44.31
C SER A 213 7.18 9.00 -44.14
N LEU A 214 6.56 10.05 -43.59
CA LEU A 214 5.12 10.15 -43.33
C LEU A 214 4.47 11.07 -44.35
N GLY A 215 3.66 10.51 -45.25
CA GLY A 215 2.81 11.30 -46.14
C GLY A 215 1.78 12.16 -45.38
N PRO A 216 1.15 13.13 -46.04
CA PRO A 216 0.11 13.94 -45.42
C PRO A 216 -1.04 13.08 -44.84
N LYS A 217 -1.40 13.33 -43.55
CA LYS A 217 -2.45 12.57 -42.84
C LYS A 217 -2.17 11.08 -42.67
N GLN A 218 -0.95 10.66 -42.87
CA GLN A 218 -0.51 9.27 -42.66
C GLN A 218 -0.18 9.05 -41.18
N ARG A 219 -0.38 7.80 -40.74
CA ARG A 219 0.04 7.29 -39.41
C ARG A 219 1.15 6.25 -39.59
N PHE A 220 1.98 6.15 -38.57
CA PHE A 220 2.97 5.09 -38.42
C PHE A 220 3.05 4.69 -36.93
N SER A 221 3.18 3.40 -36.66
CA SER A 221 3.21 2.86 -35.32
C SER A 221 4.49 2.08 -35.06
N ILE A 222 5.10 2.29 -33.91
CA ILE A 222 6.22 1.51 -33.38
C ILE A 222 5.78 0.90 -32.08
N GLN A 223 5.89 -0.43 -31.98
CA GLN A 223 5.64 -1.15 -30.75
C GLN A 223 6.95 -1.62 -30.14
N ASN A 224 7.11 -1.48 -28.84
CA ASN A 224 8.17 -2.13 -28.11
C ASN A 224 7.63 -2.89 -26.89
N SER A 225 8.32 -3.98 -26.54
CA SER A 225 8.01 -4.81 -25.39
C SER A 225 9.28 -5.03 -24.60
N ILE A 226 9.31 -4.54 -23.37
CA ILE A 226 10.49 -4.61 -22.48
C ILE A 226 10.21 -5.69 -21.45
N LYS A 227 10.88 -6.83 -21.56
CA LYS A 227 10.66 -8.03 -20.74
C LYS A 227 11.74 -8.17 -19.68
N CYS A 228 11.32 -8.41 -18.43
CA CYS A 228 12.18 -8.73 -17.30
C CYS A 228 12.30 -10.25 -17.16
N VAL A 229 13.52 -10.80 -17.18
CA VAL A 229 13.78 -12.25 -17.08
C VAL A 229 14.71 -12.52 -15.90
N ILE A 230 14.32 -13.45 -15.01
CA ILE A 230 15.10 -13.89 -13.85
C ILE A 230 15.32 -15.40 -13.94
N GLY A 231 16.56 -15.84 -14.14
CA GLY A 231 16.90 -17.25 -14.29
C GLY A 231 16.13 -17.89 -15.43
N ASP A 232 15.38 -18.98 -15.11
CA ASP A 232 14.54 -19.72 -16.05
C ASP A 232 13.10 -19.20 -16.11
N LYS A 233 12.73 -18.19 -15.31
CA LYS A 233 11.39 -17.57 -15.36
C LYS A 233 11.33 -16.70 -16.62
N ASP A 234 10.57 -17.13 -17.60
CA ASP A 234 10.40 -16.45 -18.86
C ASP A 234 8.92 -16.17 -19.16
N PHE A 235 8.64 -14.97 -19.65
CA PHE A 235 7.31 -14.52 -20.04
C PHE A 235 7.19 -14.43 -21.53
N LYS A 236 6.08 -14.90 -22.08
CA LYS A 236 5.85 -14.87 -23.54
C LYS A 236 5.34 -13.49 -23.97
N ILE A 237 6.01 -12.85 -24.90
CA ILE A 237 5.49 -11.67 -25.61
C ILE A 237 4.35 -12.12 -26.53
N ILE A 238 3.14 -11.54 -26.35
CA ILE A 238 1.92 -11.91 -27.10
C ILE A 238 1.43 -10.83 -28.06
N GLY A 239 2.25 -9.81 -28.31
CA GLY A 239 1.90 -8.64 -29.11
C GLY A 239 1.03 -7.64 -28.34
N PHE A 240 1.19 -6.36 -28.67
CA PHE A 240 0.61 -5.23 -27.92
C PHE A 240 -0.92 -5.35 -27.76
N GLN A 241 -1.68 -5.54 -28.85
CA GLN A 241 -3.15 -5.55 -28.79
C GLN A 241 -3.71 -6.73 -27.97
N ASN A 242 -3.08 -7.90 -28.06
CA ASN A 242 -3.50 -9.08 -27.29
C ASN A 242 -3.22 -8.87 -25.80
N ALA A 243 -2.04 -8.35 -25.45
CA ALA A 243 -1.69 -8.01 -24.07
C ALA A 243 -2.62 -6.94 -23.49
N TYR A 244 -2.94 -5.90 -24.27
CA TYR A 244 -3.88 -4.86 -23.90
C TYR A 244 -5.28 -5.43 -23.57
N ASN A 245 -5.83 -6.25 -24.47
CA ASN A 245 -7.13 -6.87 -24.26
C ASN A 245 -7.13 -7.81 -23.05
N GLN A 246 -6.02 -8.52 -22.82
CA GLN A 246 -5.87 -9.39 -21.65
C GLN A 246 -5.95 -8.59 -20.34
N ILE A 247 -5.17 -7.51 -20.22
CA ILE A 247 -5.17 -6.64 -19.02
C ILE A 247 -6.54 -6.07 -18.74
N VAL A 248 -7.22 -5.51 -19.76
CA VAL A 248 -8.57 -4.96 -19.60
C VAL A 248 -9.53 -6.03 -19.09
N ASN A 249 -9.51 -7.23 -19.67
CA ASN A 249 -10.38 -8.34 -19.24
C ASN A 249 -10.06 -8.83 -17.81
N GLU A 250 -8.79 -8.89 -17.42
CA GLU A 250 -8.37 -9.31 -16.08
C GLU A 250 -8.85 -8.30 -15.03
N HIS A 251 -8.74 -7.00 -15.31
CA HIS A 251 -9.24 -5.95 -14.43
C HIS A 251 -10.75 -5.99 -14.27
N GLU A 252 -11.51 -6.13 -15.35
CA GLU A 252 -12.97 -6.25 -15.27
C GLU A 252 -13.39 -7.46 -14.41
N LYS A 253 -12.80 -8.63 -14.65
CA LYS A 253 -13.08 -9.83 -13.85
C LYS A 253 -12.70 -9.66 -12.36
N SER A 254 -11.59 -8.98 -12.09
CA SER A 254 -11.17 -8.72 -10.72
C SER A 254 -12.13 -7.79 -9.99
N LYS A 255 -12.65 -6.77 -10.68
CA LYS A 255 -13.68 -5.88 -10.14
C LYS A 255 -15.00 -6.58 -9.84
N GLU A 256 -15.42 -7.55 -10.67
CA GLU A 256 -16.61 -8.36 -10.43
C GLU A 256 -16.57 -9.15 -9.11
N SER A 257 -15.34 -9.36 -8.56
CA SER A 257 -15.19 -10.02 -7.26
C SER A 257 -15.38 -9.11 -6.06
N ILE A 258 -15.48 -7.80 -6.26
CA ILE A 258 -15.62 -6.76 -5.22
C ILE A 258 -17.04 -6.20 -5.28
N ALA A 259 -17.66 -5.94 -4.13
CA ALA A 259 -18.98 -5.29 -4.08
C ALA A 259 -18.95 -3.92 -4.79
N SER A 260 -19.97 -3.64 -5.61
CA SER A 260 -20.10 -2.39 -6.35
C SER A 260 -20.70 -1.30 -5.47
N ILE A 261 -20.08 -0.13 -5.46
CA ILE A 261 -20.52 1.02 -4.66
C ILE A 261 -20.76 2.20 -5.59
N THR A 262 -21.97 2.76 -5.55
CA THR A 262 -22.37 3.92 -6.35
C THR A 262 -23.12 4.91 -5.48
N SER A 263 -22.84 6.19 -5.63
CA SER A 263 -23.48 7.25 -4.85
C SER A 263 -23.98 8.40 -5.71
N SER A 264 -24.68 9.34 -5.07
CA SER A 264 -25.11 10.60 -5.69
C SER A 264 -23.97 11.60 -5.97
N ASN A 265 -22.73 11.32 -5.52
CA ASN A 265 -21.58 12.19 -5.67
C ASN A 265 -20.55 11.57 -6.61
N GLU A 266 -20.40 12.13 -7.81
CA GLU A 266 -19.46 11.59 -8.82
C GLU A 266 -18.01 11.61 -8.35
N ARG A 267 -17.56 12.64 -7.61
CA ARG A 267 -16.19 12.70 -7.08
C ARG A 267 -15.92 11.57 -6.08
N PHE A 268 -16.92 11.27 -5.25
CA PHE A 268 -16.82 10.12 -4.34
C PHE A 268 -16.79 8.80 -5.12
N ASN A 269 -17.61 8.67 -6.18
CA ASN A 269 -17.59 7.49 -7.04
C ASN A 269 -16.23 7.32 -7.73
N HIS A 270 -15.59 8.42 -8.16
CA HIS A 270 -14.23 8.37 -8.71
C HIS A 270 -13.21 7.90 -7.66
N TRP A 271 -13.28 8.38 -6.42
CA TRP A 271 -12.42 7.90 -5.34
C TRP A 271 -12.60 6.41 -5.08
N VAL A 272 -13.83 5.92 -4.96
CA VAL A 272 -14.12 4.47 -4.80
C VAL A 272 -13.59 3.67 -5.97
N ASN A 273 -13.85 4.09 -7.22
CA ASN A 273 -13.38 3.41 -8.43
C ASN A 273 -11.86 3.38 -8.50
N ARG A 274 -11.18 4.48 -8.15
CA ARG A 274 -9.73 4.55 -8.06
C ARG A 274 -9.19 3.56 -7.03
N SER A 275 -9.77 3.55 -5.84
CA SER A 275 -9.39 2.63 -4.76
C SER A 275 -9.55 1.16 -5.16
N GLN A 276 -10.65 0.79 -5.81
CA GLN A 276 -10.85 -0.57 -6.33
C GLN A 276 -9.79 -0.94 -7.38
N THR A 277 -9.49 -0.03 -8.29
CA THR A 277 -8.52 -0.25 -9.36
C THR A 277 -7.10 -0.40 -8.82
N ASP A 278 -6.69 0.49 -7.92
CA ASP A 278 -5.36 0.44 -7.29
C ASP A 278 -5.20 -0.81 -6.41
N LEU A 279 -6.26 -1.22 -5.70
CA LEU A 279 -6.27 -2.47 -4.94
C LEU A 279 -6.06 -3.69 -5.84
N VAL A 280 -6.74 -3.75 -7.00
CA VAL A 280 -6.56 -4.83 -7.98
C VAL A 280 -5.12 -4.83 -8.50
N ALA A 281 -4.57 -3.67 -8.87
CA ALA A 281 -3.21 -3.55 -9.40
C ALA A 281 -2.13 -3.94 -8.38
N LEU A 282 -2.34 -3.64 -7.08
CA LEU A 282 -1.43 -4.03 -5.99
C LEU A 282 -1.59 -5.50 -5.57
N THR A 283 -2.65 -6.18 -5.99
CA THR A 283 -2.94 -7.55 -5.54
C THR A 283 -2.24 -8.57 -6.41
N ALA A 284 -1.25 -9.27 -5.85
CA ALA A 284 -0.60 -10.41 -6.47
C ALA A 284 -1.44 -11.69 -6.31
N HIS A 285 -1.36 -12.58 -7.30
CA HIS A 285 -1.93 -13.93 -7.24
C HIS A 285 -0.86 -14.91 -6.78
N THR A 286 -0.93 -15.31 -5.51
CA THR A 286 -0.03 -16.30 -4.92
C THR A 286 -0.64 -17.70 -4.96
N PRO A 287 0.15 -18.77 -4.74
CA PRO A 287 -0.40 -20.12 -4.61
C PRO A 287 -1.47 -20.26 -3.52
N GLN A 288 -1.45 -19.39 -2.51
CA GLN A 288 -2.42 -19.36 -1.41
C GLN A 288 -3.64 -18.48 -1.68
N GLY A 289 -3.63 -17.70 -2.75
CA GLY A 289 -4.70 -16.78 -3.11
C GLY A 289 -4.22 -15.33 -3.35
N LYS A 290 -5.15 -14.39 -3.28
CA LYS A 290 -4.89 -12.96 -3.48
C LYS A 290 -4.10 -12.37 -2.30
N TYR A 291 -3.02 -11.65 -2.58
CA TYR A 291 -2.24 -10.95 -1.56
C TYR A 291 -1.95 -9.50 -1.99
N PRO A 292 -2.42 -8.48 -1.28
CA PRO A 292 -2.08 -7.08 -1.60
C PRO A 292 -0.65 -6.78 -1.16
N TYR A 293 0.19 -6.33 -2.11
CA TYR A 293 1.52 -5.80 -1.81
C TYR A 293 1.40 -4.40 -1.22
N ALA A 294 2.33 -4.04 -0.33
CA ALA A 294 2.16 -2.85 0.49
C ALA A 294 2.12 -1.57 -0.34
N GLY A 295 3.13 -1.27 -1.15
CA GLY A 295 3.06 -0.04 -1.93
C GLY A 295 4.24 0.23 -2.86
N VAL A 296 4.00 1.05 -3.85
CA VAL A 296 4.95 1.40 -4.90
C VAL A 296 5.51 2.80 -4.65
N PRO A 297 6.83 3.03 -4.76
CA PRO A 297 7.85 2.10 -5.29
C PRO A 297 8.55 1.23 -4.25
N TRP A 298 8.60 1.65 -2.97
CA TRP A 298 9.54 1.12 -1.99
C TRP A 298 9.14 -0.22 -1.38
N PHE A 299 7.84 -0.50 -1.35
CA PHE A 299 7.25 -1.61 -0.61
C PHE A 299 6.41 -2.53 -1.52
N ASN A 300 6.79 -2.64 -2.82
CA ASN A 300 6.08 -3.52 -3.76
C ASN A 300 6.41 -5.00 -3.51
N THR A 301 6.00 -5.48 -2.35
CA THR A 301 6.16 -6.87 -1.90
C THR A 301 5.16 -7.17 -0.79
N ALA A 302 5.16 -8.43 -0.30
CA ALA A 302 4.29 -8.85 0.77
C ALA A 302 4.79 -8.33 2.13
N PHE A 303 3.97 -7.52 2.80
CA PHE A 303 4.13 -7.11 4.20
C PHE A 303 3.01 -7.73 5.03
N GLY A 304 3.34 -8.25 6.21
CA GLY A 304 2.37 -8.91 7.09
C GLY A 304 1.29 -7.96 7.59
N ARG A 305 1.68 -6.89 8.29
CA ARG A 305 0.78 -5.88 8.83
C ARG A 305 -0.08 -5.22 7.75
N ASP A 306 0.57 -4.74 6.66
CA ASP A 306 -0.12 -4.04 5.57
C ASP A 306 -1.16 -4.92 4.88
N GLY A 307 -0.78 -6.18 4.57
CA GLY A 307 -1.71 -7.14 4.00
C GLY A 307 -2.88 -7.44 4.91
N ILE A 308 -2.64 -7.58 6.23
CA ILE A 308 -3.70 -7.85 7.21
C ILE A 308 -4.63 -6.65 7.36
N ILE A 309 -4.11 -5.42 7.52
CA ILE A 309 -4.93 -4.22 7.65
C ILE A 309 -5.74 -3.98 6.39
N THR A 310 -5.13 -4.07 5.20
CA THR A 310 -5.84 -3.98 3.92
C THR A 310 -6.98 -5.00 3.83
N ALA A 311 -6.73 -6.25 4.28
CA ALA A 311 -7.76 -7.30 4.31
C ALA A 311 -8.88 -6.99 5.30
N LEU A 312 -8.60 -6.39 6.46
CA LEU A 312 -9.62 -5.94 7.42
C LEU A 312 -10.45 -4.80 6.85
N GLU A 313 -9.82 -3.81 6.19
CA GLU A 313 -10.50 -2.67 5.56
C GLU A 313 -11.44 -3.10 4.43
N THR A 314 -11.07 -4.15 3.70
CA THR A 314 -11.83 -4.66 2.54
C THR A 314 -12.72 -5.86 2.87
N MET A 315 -12.76 -6.33 4.11
CA MET A 315 -13.42 -7.56 4.55
C MET A 315 -14.88 -7.66 4.09
N TRP A 316 -15.62 -6.58 4.15
CA TRP A 316 -17.04 -6.59 3.82
C TRP A 316 -17.32 -6.55 2.32
N VAL A 317 -16.40 -5.99 1.50
CA VAL A 317 -16.51 -5.89 0.03
C VAL A 317 -15.79 -7.00 -0.72
N ALA A 318 -14.66 -7.53 -0.19
CA ALA A 318 -13.79 -8.48 -0.88
C ALA A 318 -13.15 -9.51 0.10
N PRO A 319 -13.95 -10.38 0.75
CA PRO A 319 -13.43 -11.31 1.77
C PRO A 319 -12.39 -12.32 1.24
N ASP A 320 -12.33 -12.55 -0.07
CA ASP A 320 -11.34 -13.42 -0.69
C ASP A 320 -9.90 -12.94 -0.49
N ILE A 321 -9.69 -11.62 -0.32
CA ILE A 321 -8.38 -11.04 0.02
C ILE A 321 -7.94 -11.54 1.39
N ALA A 322 -8.83 -11.52 2.38
CA ALA A 322 -8.52 -12.00 3.73
C ALA A 322 -8.13 -13.48 3.75
N LYS A 323 -8.82 -14.33 2.96
CA LYS A 323 -8.46 -15.73 2.81
C LYS A 323 -7.05 -15.93 2.24
N GLY A 324 -6.72 -15.18 1.20
CA GLY A 324 -5.39 -15.23 0.57
C GLY A 324 -4.29 -14.75 1.52
N VAL A 325 -4.52 -13.64 2.24
CA VAL A 325 -3.57 -13.09 3.24
C VAL A 325 -3.33 -14.10 4.36
N LEU A 326 -4.39 -14.67 4.95
CA LEU A 326 -4.26 -15.70 5.99
C LEU A 326 -3.50 -16.92 5.49
N GLY A 327 -3.82 -17.42 4.30
CA GLY A 327 -3.14 -18.57 3.71
C GLY A 327 -1.66 -18.32 3.43
N PHE A 328 -1.34 -17.13 2.87
CA PHE A 328 0.05 -16.75 2.56
C PHE A 328 0.91 -16.62 3.82
N LEU A 329 0.39 -15.95 4.85
CA LEU A 329 1.08 -15.74 6.12
C LEU A 329 1.24 -17.06 6.90
N SER A 330 0.22 -17.90 6.91
CA SER A 330 0.30 -19.25 7.51
C SER A 330 1.40 -20.10 6.89
N ALA A 331 1.56 -20.04 5.56
CA ALA A 331 2.59 -20.79 4.85
C ALA A 331 4.03 -20.30 5.12
N ARG A 332 4.18 -19.10 5.69
CA ARG A 332 5.47 -18.42 5.97
C ARG A 332 5.66 -18.07 7.44
N GLN A 333 4.80 -18.58 8.31
CA GLN A 333 4.93 -18.39 9.76
C GLN A 333 6.25 -18.98 10.26
N ALA A 334 6.95 -18.25 11.12
CA ALA A 334 8.21 -18.72 11.68
C ALA A 334 8.07 -20.03 12.45
N THR A 335 8.96 -20.99 12.20
CA THR A 335 8.99 -22.31 12.85
C THR A 335 10.25 -22.51 13.72
N HIS A 336 11.18 -21.58 13.66
CA HIS A 336 12.48 -21.63 14.35
C HIS A 336 12.88 -20.22 14.82
N SER A 337 13.91 -20.15 15.66
CA SER A 337 14.53 -18.88 16.04
C SER A 337 15.72 -18.59 15.14
N ASP A 338 15.80 -17.36 14.62
CA ASP A 338 16.94 -16.81 13.88
C ASP A 338 17.05 -15.32 14.21
N ASP A 339 18.11 -14.94 14.93
CA ASP A 339 18.31 -13.56 15.37
C ASP A 339 18.56 -12.60 14.20
N PHE A 340 19.10 -13.09 13.07
CA PHE A 340 19.29 -12.26 11.87
C PHE A 340 17.97 -11.83 11.23
N GLU A 341 16.96 -12.69 11.27
CA GLU A 341 15.63 -12.44 10.71
C GLU A 341 14.61 -11.98 11.77
N ASP A 342 15.01 -11.77 13.01
CA ASP A 342 14.14 -11.53 14.18
C ASP A 342 13.02 -12.61 14.30
N ALA A 343 13.33 -13.84 13.87
CA ALA A 343 12.39 -14.95 13.84
C ALA A 343 12.29 -15.64 15.20
N GLU A 344 11.06 -15.99 15.59
CA GLU A 344 10.72 -16.80 16.75
C GLU A 344 9.54 -17.72 16.39
N PRO A 345 9.50 -18.98 16.90
CA PRO A 345 8.44 -19.92 16.56
C PRO A 345 7.04 -19.35 16.78
N GLY A 346 6.21 -19.38 15.74
CA GLY A 346 4.84 -18.87 15.78
C GLY A 346 4.66 -17.43 15.34
N LYS A 347 5.74 -16.63 15.22
CA LYS A 347 5.71 -15.24 14.82
C LYS A 347 5.27 -15.08 13.36
N ILE A 348 4.47 -14.09 13.06
CA ILE A 348 4.01 -13.76 11.71
C ILE A 348 5.01 -12.80 11.05
N LEU A 349 5.18 -12.96 9.76
CA LEU A 349 6.07 -12.23 8.88
C LEU A 349 5.84 -10.71 8.96
N HIS A 350 6.94 -9.93 9.00
CA HIS A 350 6.93 -8.49 8.75
C HIS A 350 6.93 -8.21 7.24
N GLU A 351 7.96 -8.69 6.54
CA GLU A 351 8.04 -8.57 5.08
C GLU A 351 8.76 -9.78 4.46
N ALA A 352 8.45 -10.04 3.18
CA ALA A 352 9.10 -11.07 2.37
C ALA A 352 9.59 -10.45 1.07
N ARG A 353 10.90 -10.49 0.82
CA ARG A 353 11.49 -9.96 -0.39
C ARG A 353 12.22 -11.01 -1.20
N SER A 354 12.09 -10.90 -2.50
CA SER A 354 13.00 -11.47 -3.48
C SER A 354 14.04 -10.41 -3.89
N GLY A 355 15.08 -10.80 -4.55
CA GLY A 355 16.17 -9.92 -4.96
C GLY A 355 17.52 -10.45 -4.52
N GLU A 356 18.57 -9.98 -5.16
CA GLU A 356 19.92 -10.52 -4.95
C GLU A 356 20.40 -10.31 -3.51
N MET A 357 20.17 -9.13 -2.93
CA MET A 357 20.64 -8.80 -1.57
C MET A 357 19.92 -9.63 -0.49
N ALA A 358 18.63 -9.88 -0.68
CA ALA A 358 17.84 -10.72 0.24
C ALA A 358 18.25 -12.19 0.14
N GLU A 359 18.46 -12.71 -1.07
CA GLU A 359 18.91 -14.10 -1.29
C GLU A 359 20.30 -14.37 -0.69
N LEU A 360 21.19 -13.40 -0.77
CA LEU A 360 22.55 -13.50 -0.23
C LEU A 360 22.66 -13.19 1.28
N ARG A 361 21.52 -12.89 1.94
CA ARG A 361 21.49 -12.45 3.36
C ARG A 361 22.36 -11.21 3.60
N GLU A 362 22.49 -10.31 2.62
CA GLU A 362 23.12 -8.99 2.81
C GLU A 362 22.18 -8.07 3.60
N VAL A 363 20.88 -8.33 3.53
CA VAL A 363 19.79 -7.74 4.32
C VAL A 363 18.91 -8.84 4.91
N PRO A 364 18.24 -8.65 6.06
CA PRO A 364 17.46 -9.71 6.71
C PRO A 364 16.12 -10.03 6.01
N TYR A 365 15.74 -9.28 5.01
CA TYR A 365 14.38 -9.14 4.49
C TYR A 365 13.91 -10.26 3.53
N LYS A 366 14.65 -11.37 3.37
CA LYS A 366 14.16 -12.52 2.60
C LYS A 366 12.87 -13.08 3.19
N LEU A 367 12.87 -13.36 4.50
CA LEU A 367 11.73 -13.58 5.37
C LEU A 367 12.06 -12.91 6.69
N TYR A 368 11.56 -11.71 6.91
CA TYR A 368 11.87 -10.92 8.10
C TYR A 368 10.68 -10.87 9.06
N TYR A 369 10.94 -11.08 10.34
CA TYR A 369 9.91 -11.20 11.38
C TYR A 369 9.99 -10.10 12.44
N GLY A 370 10.72 -9.03 12.20
CA GLY A 370 10.85 -7.88 13.11
C GLY A 370 9.55 -7.06 13.20
N THR A 371 8.50 -7.65 13.72
CA THR A 371 7.18 -7.04 13.93
C THR A 371 6.51 -7.67 15.15
N VAL A 372 5.94 -6.83 16.04
CA VAL A 372 5.21 -7.30 17.24
C VAL A 372 3.70 -7.35 17.01
N ASP A 373 3.21 -6.60 16.05
CA ASP A 373 1.78 -6.38 15.78
C ASP A 373 1.17 -7.35 14.76
N ALA A 374 1.96 -7.85 13.78
CA ALA A 374 1.43 -8.73 12.75
C ALA A 374 0.88 -10.06 13.30
N THR A 375 1.45 -10.60 14.38
CA THR A 375 0.99 -11.86 14.98
C THR A 375 -0.39 -11.74 15.63
N PRO A 376 -0.67 -10.78 16.53
CA PRO A 376 -2.03 -10.60 17.03
C PRO A 376 -3.01 -10.13 15.94
N LEU A 377 -2.58 -9.30 14.99
CA LEU A 377 -3.42 -8.89 13.86
C LEU A 377 -3.82 -10.07 12.96
N PHE A 378 -2.95 -11.07 12.76
CA PHE A 378 -3.29 -12.30 12.04
C PHE A 378 -4.45 -13.06 12.72
N LEU A 379 -4.44 -13.17 14.05
CA LEU A 379 -5.53 -13.79 14.82
C LEU A 379 -6.83 -12.97 14.72
N ILE A 380 -6.73 -11.63 14.75
CA ILE A 380 -7.86 -10.74 14.54
C ILE A 380 -8.47 -10.96 13.15
N LEU A 381 -7.62 -11.05 12.12
CA LEU A 381 -8.08 -11.30 10.76
C LEU A 381 -8.77 -12.66 10.62
N ALA A 382 -8.20 -13.72 11.21
CA ALA A 382 -8.78 -15.05 11.19
C ALA A 382 -10.19 -15.11 11.81
N GLY A 383 -10.37 -14.51 12.99
CA GLY A 383 -11.67 -14.43 13.64
C GLY A 383 -12.68 -13.56 12.89
N SER A 384 -12.22 -12.41 12.35
CA SER A 384 -13.07 -11.53 11.55
C SER A 384 -13.49 -12.19 10.24
N TYR A 385 -12.60 -12.92 9.57
CA TYR A 385 -12.89 -13.69 8.37
C TYR A 385 -13.93 -14.77 8.63
N TYR A 386 -13.78 -15.55 9.71
CA TYR A 386 -14.75 -16.58 10.09
C TYR A 386 -16.12 -16.00 10.39
N LYS A 387 -16.20 -14.95 11.19
CA LYS A 387 -17.46 -14.24 11.46
C LYS A 387 -18.14 -13.78 10.17
N ARG A 388 -17.34 -13.20 9.26
CA ARG A 388 -17.82 -12.64 7.98
C ARG A 388 -18.30 -13.69 6.98
N THR A 389 -17.67 -14.89 6.96
CA THR A 389 -17.87 -15.90 5.90
C THR A 389 -18.49 -17.20 6.37
N GLY A 390 -18.27 -17.60 7.62
CA GLY A 390 -18.63 -18.92 8.14
C GLY A 390 -17.73 -20.06 7.66
N ASP A 391 -16.59 -19.77 6.98
CA ASP A 391 -15.71 -20.76 6.36
C ASP A 391 -14.87 -21.54 7.42
N ILE A 392 -15.53 -22.43 8.14
CA ILE A 392 -14.90 -23.22 9.20
C ILE A 392 -13.83 -24.20 8.66
N ASP A 393 -13.99 -24.66 7.43
CA ASP A 393 -13.04 -25.63 6.86
C ASP A 393 -11.69 -24.97 6.57
N PHE A 394 -11.70 -23.73 6.09
CA PHE A 394 -10.47 -22.96 5.96
C PHE A 394 -9.84 -22.68 7.32
N ILE A 395 -10.61 -22.28 8.33
CA ILE A 395 -10.09 -22.08 9.70
C ILE A 395 -9.45 -23.34 10.25
N ARG A 396 -10.08 -24.50 10.08
CA ARG A 396 -9.49 -25.80 10.46
C ARG A 396 -8.17 -26.09 9.76
N SER A 397 -8.05 -25.68 8.49
CA SER A 397 -6.81 -25.90 7.72
C SER A 397 -5.62 -25.09 8.22
N ILE A 398 -5.86 -23.90 8.80
CA ILE A 398 -4.83 -23.01 9.39
C ILE A 398 -4.80 -23.06 10.93
N TRP A 399 -5.56 -23.98 11.56
CA TRP A 399 -5.65 -24.07 13.02
C TRP A 399 -4.29 -24.26 13.71
N PRO A 400 -3.36 -25.10 13.20
CA PRO A 400 -2.01 -25.21 13.77
C PRO A 400 -1.26 -23.87 13.78
N ASN A 401 -1.47 -23.01 12.77
CA ASN A 401 -0.86 -21.68 12.70
C ASN A 401 -1.47 -20.72 13.72
N ILE A 402 -2.78 -20.83 13.97
CA ILE A 402 -3.48 -20.08 15.01
C ILE A 402 -2.92 -20.44 16.39
N GLU A 403 -2.76 -21.73 16.68
CA GLU A 403 -2.16 -22.20 17.93
C GLU A 403 -0.70 -21.74 18.08
N ALA A 404 0.09 -21.81 17.01
CA ALA A 404 1.47 -21.34 17.02
C ALA A 404 1.56 -19.81 17.28
N ALA A 405 0.67 -19.01 16.69
CA ALA A 405 0.60 -17.56 16.93
C ALA A 405 0.24 -17.23 18.39
N LEU A 406 -0.73 -17.94 18.97
CA LEU A 406 -1.02 -17.83 20.42
C LEU A 406 0.17 -18.24 21.27
N GLY A 407 0.84 -19.34 20.88
CA GLY A 407 2.05 -19.80 21.56
C GLY A 407 3.19 -18.76 21.53
N TRP A 408 3.32 -18.00 20.44
CA TRP A 408 4.27 -16.90 20.38
C TRP A 408 3.89 -15.76 21.35
N ILE A 409 2.63 -15.35 21.36
CA ILE A 409 2.14 -14.31 22.27
C ILE A 409 2.42 -14.69 23.73
N ASP A 410 2.09 -15.94 24.12
CA ASP A 410 2.17 -16.38 25.53
C ASP A 410 3.62 -16.73 25.97
N ASN A 411 4.56 -17.07 25.06
CA ASN A 411 5.88 -17.57 25.45
C ASN A 411 7.05 -16.67 25.01
N TYR A 412 6.86 -15.82 24.01
CA TYR A 412 7.91 -14.96 23.46
C TYR A 412 7.55 -13.47 23.50
N GLY A 413 6.26 -13.13 23.52
CA GLY A 413 5.80 -11.76 23.48
C GLY A 413 5.86 -11.06 24.84
N ASP A 414 5.61 -11.77 25.95
CA ASP A 414 5.68 -11.25 27.32
C ASP A 414 7.06 -11.61 27.91
N LEU A 415 8.01 -10.68 27.81
CA LEU A 415 9.42 -10.95 28.11
C LEU A 415 9.74 -10.99 29.59
N ASP A 416 8.97 -10.31 30.43
CA ASP A 416 9.21 -10.22 31.89
C ASP A 416 8.06 -10.77 32.73
N ASN A 417 7.03 -11.35 32.08
CA ASN A 417 5.86 -11.96 32.68
C ASN A 417 4.97 -10.99 33.46
N ASP A 418 4.85 -9.73 32.99
CA ASP A 418 3.94 -8.73 33.57
C ASP A 418 2.55 -8.73 32.92
N GLY A 419 2.38 -9.50 31.84
CA GLY A 419 1.14 -9.68 31.09
C GLY A 419 0.98 -8.70 29.92
N PHE A 420 1.97 -7.85 29.64
CA PHE A 420 2.02 -7.00 28.45
C PHE A 420 2.97 -7.58 27.39
N ILE A 421 2.59 -7.41 26.15
CA ILE A 421 3.39 -7.89 25.03
C ILE A 421 4.38 -6.80 24.59
N GLU A 422 5.63 -7.20 24.48
CA GLU A 422 6.79 -6.34 24.20
C GLU A 422 7.52 -6.80 22.96
N TYR A 423 8.37 -5.92 22.45
CA TYR A 423 9.36 -6.28 21.45
C TYR A 423 10.76 -5.88 21.86
N HIS A 424 11.71 -6.69 21.44
CA HIS A 424 13.14 -6.42 21.49
C HIS A 424 13.77 -6.87 20.18
N HIS A 425 14.40 -5.93 19.43
CA HIS A 425 15.09 -6.29 18.19
C HIS A 425 16.36 -7.10 18.49
N LYS A 426 16.61 -8.13 17.70
CA LYS A 426 17.81 -8.99 17.81
C LYS A 426 18.73 -8.80 16.60
N SER A 427 18.17 -8.50 15.44
CA SER A 427 18.91 -8.28 14.20
C SER A 427 19.64 -6.93 14.24
N GLU A 428 20.96 -6.93 14.07
CA GLU A 428 21.75 -5.70 13.96
C GLU A 428 21.40 -4.86 12.72
N ASN A 429 20.85 -5.50 11.68
CA ASN A 429 20.44 -4.88 10.42
C ASN A 429 18.91 -4.77 10.28
N GLY A 430 18.16 -5.12 11.33
CA GLY A 430 16.72 -5.07 11.40
C GLY A 430 16.17 -3.73 11.88
N LEU A 431 14.86 -3.67 12.08
CA LEU A 431 14.15 -2.49 12.57
C LEU A 431 14.33 -2.34 14.08
N LEU A 432 14.68 -1.13 14.54
CA LEU A 432 14.76 -0.80 15.97
C LEU A 432 13.38 -0.83 16.63
N ASN A 433 12.36 -0.29 15.95
CA ASN A 433 10.98 -0.31 16.37
C ASN A 433 10.18 -1.31 15.54
N GLN A 434 9.40 -2.18 16.20
CA GLN A 434 8.70 -3.30 15.57
C GLN A 434 7.16 -3.17 15.61
N GLY A 435 6.63 -2.00 15.95
CA GLY A 435 5.21 -1.65 15.76
C GLY A 435 4.94 -1.02 14.39
N TRP A 436 3.70 -0.51 14.18
CA TRP A 436 3.38 0.13 12.91
C TRP A 436 4.15 1.45 12.68
N LYS A 437 4.51 2.13 13.75
CA LYS A 437 5.46 3.26 13.72
C LYS A 437 6.88 2.73 13.89
N ASP A 438 7.45 2.23 12.81
CA ASP A 438 8.72 1.51 12.79
C ASP A 438 9.96 2.37 12.52
N ALA A 439 9.80 3.70 12.36
CA ALA A 439 10.94 4.62 12.27
C ALA A 439 11.72 4.66 13.60
N ASP A 440 13.04 4.76 13.50
CA ASP A 440 13.97 4.68 14.67
C ASP A 440 13.65 5.69 15.78
N ASN A 441 13.09 6.85 15.43
CA ASN A 441 12.76 7.94 16.35
C ASN A 441 11.28 7.98 16.78
N ALA A 442 10.49 6.95 16.46
CA ALA A 442 9.04 6.98 16.64
C ALA A 442 8.58 6.80 18.08
N ILE A 443 9.33 6.06 18.90
CA ILE A 443 8.94 5.74 20.28
C ILE A 443 9.84 6.48 21.25
N HIS A 444 9.24 7.43 22.00
CA HIS A 444 9.99 8.36 22.83
C HIS A 444 9.21 8.84 24.06
N HIS A 445 9.93 9.34 25.05
CA HIS A 445 9.41 9.98 26.27
C HIS A 445 9.02 11.45 26.01
N ALA A 446 8.32 12.05 26.96
CA ALA A 446 7.87 13.45 26.90
C ALA A 446 9.01 14.48 26.73
N ASN A 447 10.20 14.17 27.26
CA ASN A 447 11.40 15.01 27.13
C ASN A 447 12.11 14.86 25.76
N GLY A 448 11.67 13.89 24.93
CA GLY A 448 12.25 13.61 23.63
C GLY A 448 13.30 12.50 23.61
N ASP A 449 13.69 11.94 24.75
CA ASP A 449 14.58 10.79 24.78
C ASP A 449 13.88 9.56 24.21
N LEU A 450 14.60 8.74 23.43
CA LEU A 450 14.04 7.50 22.88
C LEU A 450 13.76 6.49 23.99
N ALA A 451 12.72 5.71 23.83
CA ALA A 451 12.39 4.64 24.78
C ALA A 451 13.40 3.50 24.64
N ASP A 452 13.86 3.00 25.78
CA ASP A 452 14.76 1.85 25.84
C ASP A 452 13.94 0.53 25.69
N SER A 453 14.42 -0.36 24.82
CA SER A 453 13.85 -1.69 24.59
C SER A 453 14.23 -2.67 25.72
N PRO A 454 13.32 -3.64 26.10
CA PRO A 454 12.02 -3.99 25.49
C PRO A 454 10.93 -2.94 25.65
N ILE A 455 10.03 -2.85 24.68
CA ILE A 455 8.99 -1.81 24.62
C ILE A 455 7.60 -2.46 24.46
N ALA A 456 6.65 -2.08 25.34
CA ALA A 456 5.26 -2.47 25.27
C ALA A 456 4.41 -1.33 24.68
N LEU A 457 3.97 -1.46 23.42
CA LEU A 457 3.15 -0.45 22.73
C LEU A 457 1.68 -0.57 23.13
N CYS A 458 0.97 0.54 23.27
CA CYS A 458 -0.43 0.55 23.74
C CYS A 458 -1.38 -0.13 22.73
N GLU A 459 -1.22 0.11 21.42
CA GLU A 459 -2.06 -0.51 20.39
C GLU A 459 -1.87 -2.03 20.32
N VAL A 460 -0.65 -2.52 20.55
CA VAL A 460 -0.36 -3.96 20.54
C VAL A 460 -1.10 -4.69 21.66
N GLN A 461 -1.18 -4.09 22.85
CA GLN A 461 -1.98 -4.66 23.93
C GLN A 461 -3.45 -4.76 23.54
N GLY A 462 -3.96 -3.74 22.83
CA GLY A 462 -5.29 -3.76 22.25
C GLY A 462 -5.46 -4.90 21.23
N TYR A 463 -4.51 -5.08 20.34
CA TYR A 463 -4.56 -6.17 19.35
C TYR A 463 -4.53 -7.55 20.01
N VAL A 464 -3.72 -7.76 21.04
CA VAL A 464 -3.69 -9.01 21.79
C VAL A 464 -5.01 -9.29 22.49
N TYR A 465 -5.64 -8.26 23.06
CA TYR A 465 -6.98 -8.38 23.66
C TYR A 465 -8.03 -8.87 22.63
N ASP A 466 -8.12 -8.21 21.49
CA ASP A 466 -9.08 -8.58 20.44
C ASP A 466 -8.74 -9.94 19.80
N ALA A 467 -7.45 -10.24 19.62
CA ALA A 467 -6.96 -11.54 19.14
C ALA A 467 -7.40 -12.70 20.04
N LYS A 468 -7.24 -12.55 21.36
CA LYS A 468 -7.67 -13.59 22.32
C LYS A 468 -9.19 -13.81 22.28
N ASN A 469 -9.99 -12.72 22.25
CA ASN A 469 -11.46 -12.84 22.14
C ASN A 469 -11.90 -13.48 20.83
N LYS A 470 -11.34 -13.08 19.71
CA LYS A 470 -11.65 -13.65 18.40
C LYS A 470 -11.21 -15.11 18.28
N THR A 471 -10.04 -15.44 18.84
CA THR A 471 -9.57 -16.84 18.87
C THR A 471 -10.41 -17.70 19.82
N ALA A 472 -10.95 -17.16 20.92
CA ALA A 472 -11.91 -17.87 21.76
C ALA A 472 -13.17 -18.26 20.97
N MET A 473 -13.71 -17.34 20.15
CA MET A 473 -14.81 -17.66 19.22
C MET A 473 -14.45 -18.77 18.25
N LEU A 474 -13.24 -18.74 17.66
CA LEU A 474 -12.76 -19.79 16.76
C LEU A 474 -12.58 -21.12 17.49
N ALA A 475 -12.04 -21.12 18.73
CA ALA A 475 -11.86 -22.30 19.56
C ALA A 475 -13.20 -23.01 19.85
N ARG A 476 -14.25 -22.25 20.20
CA ARG A 476 -15.61 -22.81 20.34
C ARG A 476 -16.11 -23.44 19.03
N ALA A 477 -15.89 -22.77 17.90
CA ALA A 477 -16.31 -23.26 16.60
C ALA A 477 -15.63 -24.58 16.18
N VAL A 478 -14.42 -24.85 16.69
CA VAL A 478 -13.70 -26.11 16.44
C VAL A 478 -13.82 -27.12 17.62
N GLY A 479 -14.65 -26.82 18.64
CA GLY A 479 -14.94 -27.72 19.75
C GLY A 479 -13.90 -27.73 20.87
N ARG A 480 -13.20 -26.60 21.09
CA ARG A 480 -12.18 -26.44 22.15
C ARG A 480 -12.63 -25.42 23.22
N ASP A 481 -13.71 -25.73 23.91
CA ASP A 481 -14.36 -24.81 24.85
C ASP A 481 -13.46 -24.38 26.03
N GLU A 482 -12.70 -25.31 26.62
CA GLU A 482 -11.76 -24.98 27.72
C GLU A 482 -10.70 -23.95 27.30
N MET A 483 -10.20 -24.06 26.05
CA MET A 483 -9.28 -23.08 25.48
C MET A 483 -9.97 -21.74 25.29
N ALA A 484 -11.21 -21.72 24.84
CA ALA A 484 -11.98 -20.49 24.67
C ALA A 484 -12.16 -19.77 26.00
N ASP A 485 -12.59 -20.48 27.07
CA ASP A 485 -12.77 -19.90 28.40
C ASP A 485 -11.46 -19.32 28.96
N LYS A 486 -10.33 -20.02 28.76
CA LYS A 486 -9.00 -19.52 29.14
C LYS A 486 -8.66 -18.23 28.42
N LEU A 487 -8.86 -18.15 27.09
CA LEU A 487 -8.55 -17.00 26.28
C LEU A 487 -9.40 -15.78 26.66
N GLU A 488 -10.70 -15.96 26.92
CA GLU A 488 -11.60 -14.90 27.37
C GLU A 488 -11.16 -14.36 28.75
N SER A 489 -10.79 -15.25 29.67
CA SER A 489 -10.26 -14.86 30.99
C SER A 489 -8.96 -14.06 30.89
N GLN A 490 -8.02 -14.50 30.02
CA GLN A 490 -6.77 -13.79 29.76
C GLN A 490 -7.04 -12.41 29.14
N ALA A 491 -7.94 -12.32 28.16
CA ALA A 491 -8.33 -11.06 27.53
C ALA A 491 -8.90 -10.08 28.56
N GLN A 492 -9.80 -10.55 29.41
CA GLN A 492 -10.40 -9.69 30.46
C GLN A 492 -9.36 -9.21 31.48
N THR A 493 -8.42 -10.06 31.87
CA THR A 493 -7.30 -9.69 32.76
C THR A 493 -6.43 -8.62 32.13
N LEU A 494 -6.05 -8.81 30.86
CA LEU A 494 -5.27 -7.82 30.10
C LEU A 494 -6.00 -6.48 30.01
N LYS A 495 -7.32 -6.48 29.73
CA LYS A 495 -8.12 -5.24 29.67
C LYS A 495 -8.08 -4.47 30.97
N VAL A 496 -8.24 -5.15 32.10
CA VAL A 496 -8.22 -4.51 33.44
C VAL A 496 -6.85 -3.90 33.73
N ASN A 497 -5.80 -4.68 33.52
CA ASN A 497 -4.41 -4.23 33.75
C ASN A 497 -4.03 -3.08 32.82
N PHE A 498 -4.37 -3.18 31.52
CA PHE A 498 -4.10 -2.15 30.53
C PHE A 498 -4.73 -0.80 30.90
N ASN A 499 -6.02 -0.78 31.21
CA ASN A 499 -6.71 0.47 31.55
C ASN A 499 -6.19 1.12 32.85
N LYS A 500 -5.63 0.32 33.75
CA LYS A 500 -5.00 0.83 34.99
C LYS A 500 -3.61 1.40 34.72
N THR A 501 -2.84 0.79 33.79
CA THR A 501 -1.40 1.08 33.61
C THR A 501 -1.15 2.11 32.51
N PHE A 502 -1.88 2.04 31.38
CA PHE A 502 -1.65 2.89 30.23
C PHE A 502 -2.48 4.17 30.20
N TRP A 503 -3.59 4.26 30.96
CA TRP A 503 -4.39 5.48 31.00
C TRP A 503 -3.69 6.60 31.76
N ASP A 504 -3.60 7.79 31.15
CA ASP A 504 -3.04 8.99 31.78
C ASP A 504 -4.14 10.04 31.97
N ASP A 505 -4.44 10.34 33.23
CA ASP A 505 -5.51 11.29 33.61
C ASP A 505 -5.18 12.75 33.29
N GLU A 506 -3.91 13.13 33.14
CA GLU A 506 -3.50 14.49 32.79
C GLU A 506 -3.57 14.68 31.26
N LEU A 507 -3.01 13.73 30.51
CA LEU A 507 -3.01 13.75 29.04
C LEU A 507 -4.39 13.41 28.44
N LYS A 508 -5.27 12.75 29.22
CA LYS A 508 -6.60 12.28 28.77
C LYS A 508 -6.50 11.32 27.57
N THR A 509 -5.51 10.45 27.59
CA THR A 509 -5.24 9.44 26.58
C THR A 509 -4.50 8.25 27.18
N TYR A 510 -4.39 7.15 26.42
CA TYR A 510 -3.42 6.11 26.74
C TYR A 510 -2.02 6.58 26.33
N VAL A 511 -1.01 6.32 27.15
CA VAL A 511 0.39 6.61 26.85
C VAL A 511 0.85 5.76 25.66
N LEU A 512 1.84 6.25 24.91
CA LEU A 512 2.32 5.60 23.70
C LEU A 512 2.84 4.18 23.97
N ALA A 513 3.66 4.03 25.00
CA ALA A 513 4.32 2.77 25.34
C ALA A 513 4.79 2.76 26.80
N LEU A 514 5.22 1.59 27.25
CA LEU A 514 6.09 1.41 28.43
C LEU A 514 7.47 0.97 27.93
N ASP A 515 8.53 1.55 28.48
CA ASP A 515 9.90 1.18 28.18
C ASP A 515 10.37 -0.06 29.00
N LYS A 516 11.65 -0.42 28.92
CA LYS A 516 12.24 -1.55 29.64
C LYS A 516 12.05 -1.51 31.17
N ASP A 517 11.97 -0.30 31.75
CA ASP A 517 11.81 -0.08 33.20
C ASP A 517 10.33 0.16 33.54
N LYS A 518 9.41 -0.10 32.58
CA LYS A 518 7.96 0.19 32.66
C LYS A 518 7.65 1.67 32.87
N THR A 519 8.59 2.55 32.52
CA THR A 519 8.36 3.99 32.52
C THR A 519 7.47 4.38 31.36
N PRO A 520 6.33 5.08 31.60
CA PRO A 520 5.42 5.41 30.53
C PRO A 520 5.96 6.52 29.60
N CYS A 521 5.86 6.28 28.30
CA CYS A 521 6.08 7.29 27.25
C CYS A 521 4.86 8.21 27.18
N ARG A 522 4.85 9.27 28.02
CA ARG A 522 3.71 10.18 28.24
C ARG A 522 3.59 11.20 27.12
N VAL A 523 3.15 10.76 25.95
CA VAL A 523 2.91 11.61 24.75
C VAL A 523 1.55 11.27 24.14
N LYS A 524 0.86 12.27 23.57
CA LYS A 524 -0.41 12.08 22.87
C LYS A 524 -0.14 11.67 21.44
N THR A 525 -0.59 10.46 21.05
CA THR A 525 -0.39 9.87 19.72
C THR A 525 -1.66 9.23 19.18
N SER A 526 -1.70 9.05 17.86
CA SER A 526 -2.81 8.33 17.21
C SER A 526 -2.89 6.85 17.58
N ASN A 527 -1.79 6.23 18.07
CA ASN A 527 -1.76 4.85 18.56
C ASN A 527 -2.87 4.55 19.58
N ALA A 528 -3.18 5.53 20.47
CA ALA A 528 -4.26 5.41 21.44
C ALA A 528 -5.64 5.17 20.76
N GLY A 529 -5.84 5.67 19.53
CA GLY A 529 -7.08 5.44 18.77
C GLY A 529 -7.28 3.98 18.37
N HIS A 530 -6.21 3.20 18.22
CA HIS A 530 -6.27 1.76 17.98
C HIS A 530 -6.76 0.97 19.20
N CYS A 531 -6.71 1.57 20.40
CA CYS A 531 -7.35 0.99 21.58
C CYS A 531 -8.89 1.04 21.48
N LEU A 532 -9.45 2.00 20.73
CA LEU A 532 -10.87 1.99 20.35
C LEU A 532 -11.16 0.91 19.29
N PHE A 533 -10.32 0.80 18.26
CA PHE A 533 -10.45 -0.23 17.23
C PHE A 533 -10.52 -1.63 17.83
N SER A 534 -9.61 -1.99 18.71
CA SER A 534 -9.56 -3.29 19.37
C SER A 534 -10.68 -3.51 20.38
N GLY A 535 -11.18 -2.45 21.04
CA GLY A 535 -12.18 -2.53 22.10
C GLY A 535 -11.60 -2.75 23.49
N ILE A 536 -10.29 -2.59 23.68
CA ILE A 536 -9.62 -2.71 24.98
C ILE A 536 -9.90 -1.51 25.88
N ALA A 537 -10.17 -0.34 25.32
CA ALA A 537 -10.50 0.87 26.08
C ALA A 537 -11.75 0.65 26.96
N ASP A 538 -11.71 1.13 28.22
CA ASP A 538 -12.92 1.19 29.04
C ASP A 538 -13.87 2.26 28.47
N GLU A 539 -15.19 2.01 28.55
CA GLU A 539 -16.22 2.94 28.07
C GLU A 539 -16.08 4.35 28.66
N LYS A 540 -15.74 4.43 29.96
CA LYS A 540 -15.52 5.71 30.67
C LYS A 540 -14.37 6.53 30.07
N TYR A 541 -13.34 5.88 29.50
CA TYR A 541 -12.20 6.52 28.86
C TYR A 541 -12.40 6.74 27.35
N ALA A 542 -13.19 5.89 26.71
CA ALA A 542 -13.41 5.95 25.27
C ALA A 542 -13.96 7.30 24.80
N SER A 543 -14.93 7.87 25.51
CA SER A 543 -15.48 9.20 25.20
C SER A 543 -14.44 10.30 25.34
N ILE A 544 -13.62 10.27 26.40
CA ILE A 544 -12.56 11.26 26.66
C ILE A 544 -11.47 11.15 25.60
N LEU A 545 -11.05 9.94 25.27
CA LEU A 545 -10.07 9.66 24.23
C LEU A 545 -10.55 10.16 22.86
N ALA A 546 -11.81 9.87 22.50
CA ALA A 546 -12.41 10.32 21.25
C ALA A 546 -12.46 11.86 21.13
N GLU A 547 -12.66 12.59 22.25
CA GLU A 547 -12.51 14.05 22.28
C GLU A 547 -11.05 14.49 22.10
N THR A 548 -10.12 13.82 22.78
CA THR A 548 -8.69 14.17 22.73
C THR A 548 -8.10 14.01 21.32
N LEU A 549 -8.44 12.93 20.63
CA LEU A 549 -7.95 12.65 19.27
C LEU A 549 -8.41 13.68 18.20
N LEU A 550 -9.54 14.37 18.45
CA LEU A 550 -10.10 15.34 17.49
C LEU A 550 -9.81 16.81 17.89
N LYS A 551 -9.05 17.07 18.97
CA LYS A 551 -8.60 18.43 19.33
C LYS A 551 -7.57 18.95 18.33
N ASP A 552 -7.40 20.28 18.32
CA ASP A 552 -6.53 20.99 17.37
C ASP A 552 -5.05 20.56 17.46
N ASP A 553 -4.58 20.14 18.65
CA ASP A 553 -3.23 19.64 18.84
C ASP A 553 -3.00 18.26 18.17
N MET A 554 -4.05 17.46 18.00
CA MET A 554 -4.04 16.16 17.33
C MET A 554 -4.59 16.21 15.91
N SER A 555 -5.48 17.13 15.58
CA SER A 555 -6.16 17.17 14.28
C SER A 555 -5.79 18.40 13.46
N THR A 556 -5.59 18.20 12.14
CA THR A 556 -5.15 19.25 11.19
C THR A 556 -6.30 19.91 10.43
N GLY A 557 -7.52 19.34 10.46
CA GLY A 557 -8.56 19.60 9.46
C GLY A 557 -8.56 18.56 8.32
N TRP A 558 -7.43 17.94 7.99
CA TRP A 558 -7.29 16.87 7.00
C TRP A 558 -7.34 15.46 7.60
N GLY A 559 -7.21 15.34 8.92
CA GLY A 559 -7.17 14.09 9.65
C GLY A 559 -6.44 14.22 10.98
N ILE A 560 -6.28 13.11 11.67
CA ILE A 560 -5.57 12.99 12.95
C ILE A 560 -4.08 12.78 12.68
N ARG A 561 -3.24 13.56 13.35
CA ARG A 561 -1.77 13.45 13.30
C ARG A 561 -1.30 12.24 14.09
N THR A 562 -0.16 11.71 13.69
CA THR A 562 0.53 10.63 14.42
C THR A 562 1.03 11.05 15.80
N LEU A 563 1.34 12.35 15.99
CA LEU A 563 1.86 12.93 17.25
C LEU A 563 1.29 14.33 17.44
N ALA A 564 0.93 14.68 18.68
CA ALA A 564 0.41 15.99 19.04
C ALA A 564 1.44 17.11 18.85
N THR A 565 0.95 18.33 18.56
CA THR A 565 1.81 19.50 18.27
C THR A 565 2.61 19.99 19.46
N ASP A 566 2.19 19.68 20.67
CA ASP A 566 2.87 20.03 21.92
C ASP A 566 3.97 19.03 22.36
N ALA A 567 4.14 17.93 21.64
CA ALA A 567 5.16 16.94 21.91
C ALA A 567 6.56 17.40 21.46
N SER A 568 7.59 17.05 22.24
CA SER A 568 8.99 17.48 22.02
C SER A 568 9.57 17.07 20.65
N ARG A 569 9.13 15.92 20.09
CA ARG A 569 9.56 15.43 18.77
C ARG A 569 8.59 15.73 17.65
N TYR A 570 7.59 16.58 17.90
CA TYR A 570 6.64 16.91 16.85
C TYR A 570 7.32 17.62 15.66
N ASN A 571 7.08 17.06 14.48
CA ASN A 571 7.45 17.67 13.21
C ASN A 571 6.43 17.22 12.15
N PRO A 572 5.64 18.13 11.54
CA PRO A 572 4.62 17.76 10.55
C PRO A 572 5.19 17.13 9.28
N MET A 573 6.50 17.15 9.09
CA MET A 573 7.25 16.53 8.00
C MET A 573 8.01 15.27 8.45
N SER A 574 7.87 14.83 9.71
CA SER A 574 8.49 13.59 10.19
C SER A 574 7.59 12.39 9.90
N TYR A 575 8.15 11.32 9.35
CA TYR A 575 7.45 10.13 8.86
C TYR A 575 6.43 9.57 9.86
N HIS A 576 6.76 9.44 11.16
CA HIS A 576 5.86 8.96 12.21
C HIS A 576 5.58 9.97 13.35
N ASN A 577 6.17 11.17 13.31
CA ASN A 577 6.11 12.12 14.44
C ASN A 577 5.39 13.44 14.07
N GLY A 578 4.25 13.35 13.39
CA GLY A 578 3.41 14.52 13.12
C GLY A 578 2.68 14.50 11.78
N THR A 579 2.95 13.56 10.89
CA THR A 579 2.25 13.33 9.61
C THR A 579 0.87 12.71 9.82
N ILE A 580 0.09 12.59 8.74
CA ILE A 580 -1.23 11.95 8.73
C ILE A 580 -1.16 10.70 7.86
N TRP A 581 -1.64 9.58 8.41
CA TRP A 581 -1.72 8.29 7.75
C TRP A 581 -3.18 7.90 7.51
N PRO A 582 -3.60 7.67 6.27
CA PRO A 582 -4.99 7.35 5.99
C PRO A 582 -5.51 6.10 6.69
N HIS A 583 -4.73 4.99 6.70
CA HIS A 583 -5.13 3.74 7.36
C HIS A 583 -5.31 3.90 8.88
N ASP A 584 -4.40 4.61 9.56
CA ASP A 584 -4.46 4.93 10.97
C ASP A 584 -5.78 5.64 11.31
N ASN A 585 -6.13 6.66 10.50
CA ASN A 585 -7.39 7.39 10.63
C ASN A 585 -8.63 6.51 10.35
N ALA A 586 -8.57 5.58 9.39
CA ALA A 586 -9.67 4.67 9.10
C ALA A 586 -9.91 3.68 10.25
N MET A 587 -8.84 3.15 10.84
CA MET A 587 -8.92 2.28 12.02
C MET A 587 -9.49 3.04 13.22
N ILE A 588 -9.10 4.30 13.43
CA ILE A 588 -9.67 5.17 14.45
C ILE A 588 -11.17 5.40 14.20
N ALA A 589 -11.57 5.69 12.95
CA ALA A 589 -12.99 5.86 12.60
C ALA A 589 -13.81 4.60 12.89
N PHE A 590 -13.25 3.42 12.58
CA PHE A 590 -13.89 2.14 12.90
C PHE A 590 -14.04 1.94 14.42
N GLY A 591 -13.01 2.30 15.19
CA GLY A 591 -13.07 2.29 16.65
C GLY A 591 -14.13 3.24 17.22
N LEU A 592 -14.22 4.47 16.68
CA LEU A 592 -15.25 5.44 17.04
C LEU A 592 -16.67 4.93 16.77
N ALA A 593 -16.88 4.24 15.63
CA ALA A 593 -18.15 3.61 15.30
C ALA A 593 -18.51 2.50 16.29
N LYS A 594 -17.53 1.65 16.65
CA LYS A 594 -17.69 0.55 17.61
C LYS A 594 -18.13 1.04 19.00
N TYR A 595 -17.68 2.22 19.43
CA TYR A 595 -18.05 2.85 20.69
C TYR A 595 -19.27 3.80 20.61
N GLY A 596 -19.97 3.85 19.46
CA GLY A 596 -21.21 4.61 19.33
C GLY A 596 -21.01 6.13 19.22
N PHE A 597 -19.97 6.59 18.51
CA PHE A 597 -19.70 8.01 18.25
C PHE A 597 -19.91 8.40 16.77
N PRO A 598 -21.15 8.22 16.21
CA PRO A 598 -21.37 8.43 14.78
C PRO A 598 -21.04 9.84 14.30
N GLY A 599 -21.28 10.89 15.12
CA GLY A 599 -20.92 12.26 14.76
C GLY A 599 -19.41 12.47 14.55
N LYS A 600 -18.57 11.78 15.35
CA LYS A 600 -17.10 11.84 15.20
C LYS A 600 -16.61 11.03 13.98
N VAL A 601 -17.24 9.91 13.70
CA VAL A 601 -17.01 9.14 12.45
C VAL A 601 -17.31 10.00 11.23
N LEU A 602 -18.43 10.72 11.26
CA LEU A 602 -18.85 11.61 10.18
C LEU A 602 -17.85 12.74 9.96
N ASP A 603 -17.39 13.39 11.04
CA ASP A 603 -16.40 14.45 10.99
C ASP A 603 -15.08 13.95 10.38
N LEU A 604 -14.52 12.86 10.90
CA LEU A 604 -13.26 12.30 10.43
C LEU A 604 -13.35 11.83 8.97
N THR A 605 -14.44 11.15 8.59
CA THR A 605 -14.69 10.73 7.20
C THR A 605 -14.77 11.92 6.25
N THR A 606 -15.40 13.02 6.67
CA THR A 606 -15.54 14.23 5.86
C THR A 606 -14.18 14.92 5.66
N ARG A 607 -13.34 14.99 6.71
CA ARG A 607 -11.98 15.53 6.63
C ARG A 607 -11.13 14.75 5.63
N LEU A 608 -11.13 13.42 5.70
CA LEU A 608 -10.39 12.56 4.77
C LEU A 608 -10.93 12.67 3.34
N TYR A 609 -12.25 12.72 3.15
CA TYR A 609 -12.85 12.98 1.85
C TYR A 609 -12.36 14.32 1.26
N ASN A 610 -12.39 15.38 2.05
CA ASN A 610 -11.91 16.70 1.61
C ASN A 610 -10.42 16.64 1.25
N ALA A 611 -9.60 15.95 2.03
CA ALA A 611 -8.17 15.80 1.75
C ALA A 611 -7.92 15.12 0.41
N VAL A 612 -8.56 13.98 0.15
CA VAL A 612 -8.32 13.19 -1.08
C VAL A 612 -8.81 13.92 -2.34
N MET A 613 -9.78 14.84 -2.23
CA MET A 613 -10.25 15.65 -3.36
C MET A 613 -9.20 16.61 -3.92
N PHE A 614 -8.16 16.93 -3.16
CA PHE A 614 -7.02 17.75 -3.62
C PHE A 614 -5.84 16.91 -4.13
N ILE A 615 -5.83 15.61 -3.85
CA ILE A 615 -4.73 14.73 -4.22
C ILE A 615 -4.90 14.25 -5.67
N ASP A 616 -3.79 14.19 -6.41
CA ASP A 616 -3.79 13.74 -7.82
C ASP A 616 -4.41 12.34 -7.95
N LEU A 617 -5.18 12.13 -9.01
CA LEU A 617 -5.95 10.91 -9.26
C LEU A 617 -6.95 10.54 -8.15
N GLN A 618 -7.20 11.39 -7.15
CA GLN A 618 -7.97 11.06 -5.94
C GLN A 618 -7.45 9.75 -5.27
N ARG A 619 -6.12 9.62 -5.23
CA ARG A 619 -5.40 8.46 -4.71
C ARG A 619 -4.69 8.84 -3.43
N PHE A 620 -5.12 8.32 -2.28
CA PHE A 620 -4.34 8.51 -1.07
C PHE A 620 -2.94 7.92 -1.23
N PRO A 621 -1.89 8.71 -0.95
CA PRO A 621 -0.56 8.17 -0.73
C PRO A 621 -0.51 7.42 0.60
N GLU A 622 0.61 6.79 0.87
CA GLU A 622 0.91 6.17 2.16
C GLU A 622 0.65 7.11 3.34
N LEU A 623 1.16 8.35 3.23
CA LEU A 623 1.00 9.42 4.20
C LEU A 623 1.11 10.79 3.51
N TYR A 624 0.73 11.83 4.22
CA TYR A 624 0.97 13.24 3.86
C TYR A 624 1.37 14.06 5.08
N CYS A 625 2.01 15.23 4.85
CA CYS A 625 2.50 16.09 5.92
C CYS A 625 1.37 16.58 6.83
N GLY A 626 1.64 16.68 8.12
CA GLY A 626 0.66 17.04 9.15
C GLY A 626 0.48 18.55 9.37
N PHE A 627 0.62 19.36 8.31
CA PHE A 627 0.31 20.79 8.38
C PHE A 627 -1.19 21.02 8.54
N GLU A 628 -1.55 22.09 9.24
CA GLU A 628 -2.94 22.52 9.38
C GLU A 628 -3.57 22.86 8.02
N GLU A 629 -4.88 22.68 7.94
CA GLU A 629 -5.68 23.09 6.78
C GLU A 629 -5.52 24.58 6.50
N ARG A 630 -5.25 24.91 5.24
CA ARG A 630 -5.12 26.26 4.73
C ARG A 630 -6.14 26.51 3.65
N LEU A 631 -6.83 27.64 3.74
CA LEU A 631 -7.90 28.01 2.81
C LEU A 631 -7.43 27.93 1.34
N GLY A 632 -8.14 27.13 0.54
CA GLY A 632 -7.86 26.98 -0.90
C GLY A 632 -6.62 26.14 -1.24
N GLN A 633 -5.99 25.50 -0.25
CA GLN A 633 -4.84 24.60 -0.45
C GLN A 633 -5.21 23.17 0.00
N GLY A 634 -4.69 22.18 -0.68
CA GLY A 634 -4.79 20.79 -0.26
C GLY A 634 -3.72 20.38 0.77
N PRO A 635 -3.77 19.14 1.26
CA PRO A 635 -2.72 18.60 2.13
C PRO A 635 -1.37 18.61 1.41
N THR A 636 -0.31 18.91 2.14
CA THR A 636 1.06 18.93 1.59
C THR A 636 1.53 17.48 1.41
N PRO A 637 1.95 17.09 0.19
CA PRO A 637 2.47 15.74 -0.05
C PRO A 637 3.72 15.45 0.79
N TYR A 638 3.89 14.18 1.19
CA TYR A 638 5.14 13.69 1.75
C TYR A 638 6.02 13.16 0.61
N PRO A 639 7.26 13.68 0.42
CA PRO A 639 8.00 13.50 -0.83
C PRO A 639 8.30 12.04 -1.23
N VAL A 640 8.52 11.15 -0.26
CA VAL A 640 8.90 9.75 -0.50
C VAL A 640 7.79 8.76 -0.18
N ALA A 641 6.57 9.23 0.07
CA ALA A 641 5.42 8.36 0.32
C ALA A 641 5.14 7.45 -0.88
N CYS A 642 4.85 6.18 -0.62
CA CYS A 642 4.34 5.28 -1.64
C CYS A 642 2.98 5.75 -2.17
N SER A 643 2.78 5.63 -3.48
CA SER A 643 1.51 5.94 -4.14
C SER A 643 1.40 5.14 -5.45
N PRO A 644 0.54 4.09 -5.50
CA PRO A 644 -0.43 3.65 -4.48
C PRO A 644 0.19 2.92 -3.28
N GLN A 645 -0.57 2.87 -2.17
CA GLN A 645 -0.29 2.06 -0.98
C GLN A 645 -1.55 1.28 -0.60
N ALA A 646 -1.46 -0.02 -0.40
CA ALA A 646 -2.62 -0.91 -0.26
C ALA A 646 -3.57 -0.51 0.88
N TRP A 647 -3.05 -0.32 2.09
CA TRP A 647 -3.86 0.12 3.22
C TRP A 647 -4.41 1.54 3.09
N SER A 648 -3.81 2.41 2.24
CA SER A 648 -4.34 3.75 1.99
C SER A 648 -5.44 3.76 0.93
N VAL A 649 -5.34 2.91 -0.09
CA VAL A 649 -6.40 2.79 -1.09
C VAL A 649 -7.63 2.06 -0.54
N ALA A 650 -7.46 1.19 0.46
CA ALA A 650 -8.55 0.45 1.10
C ALA A 650 -9.35 1.28 2.12
N VAL A 651 -8.83 2.43 2.55
CA VAL A 651 -9.44 3.31 3.57
C VAL A 651 -10.91 3.64 3.29
N VAL A 652 -11.28 3.92 2.04
CA VAL A 652 -12.66 4.30 1.69
C VAL A 652 -13.68 3.24 2.08
N PHE A 653 -13.29 1.96 2.03
CA PHE A 653 -14.18 0.86 2.40
C PHE A 653 -14.40 0.81 3.91
N MET A 654 -13.33 0.93 4.72
CA MET A 654 -13.47 0.96 6.19
C MET A 654 -14.20 2.23 6.67
N LEU A 655 -13.99 3.39 6.06
CA LEU A 655 -14.73 4.60 6.38
C LEU A 655 -16.23 4.46 6.09
N LEU A 656 -16.60 3.89 4.95
CA LEU A 656 -17.99 3.57 4.64
C LEU A 656 -18.56 2.56 5.63
N GLN A 657 -17.83 1.49 5.94
CA GLN A 657 -18.23 0.52 6.94
C GLN A 657 -18.48 1.19 8.30
N SER A 658 -17.61 2.10 8.69
CA SER A 658 -17.73 2.85 9.94
C SER A 658 -18.93 3.80 9.96
N CYS A 659 -19.20 4.52 8.86
CA CYS A 659 -20.38 5.37 8.72
C CYS A 659 -21.69 4.56 8.80
N LEU A 660 -21.70 3.37 8.21
CA LEU A 660 -22.86 2.48 8.23
C LEU A 660 -22.93 1.65 9.52
N ASN A 661 -21.83 1.62 10.28
CA ASN A 661 -21.60 0.70 11.40
C ASN A 661 -22.07 -0.71 11.01
N LEU A 662 -21.56 -1.13 9.82
CA LEU A 662 -21.99 -2.35 9.12
C LEU A 662 -21.26 -3.56 9.69
N ASP A 663 -21.99 -4.54 10.21
CA ASP A 663 -21.50 -5.82 10.65
C ASP A 663 -22.23 -6.97 9.92
N ILE A 664 -21.48 -7.84 9.26
CA ILE A 664 -22.01 -9.01 8.57
C ILE A 664 -21.61 -10.25 9.36
N ASN A 665 -22.60 -10.90 9.95
CA ASN A 665 -22.42 -12.10 10.76
C ASN A 665 -22.99 -13.33 10.03
N ALA A 666 -22.11 -14.08 9.36
CA ALA A 666 -22.51 -15.28 8.64
C ALA A 666 -22.94 -16.43 9.56
N LEU A 667 -22.49 -16.43 10.82
CA LEU A 667 -22.84 -17.46 11.80
C LEU A 667 -24.31 -17.37 12.21
N GLU A 668 -24.82 -16.13 12.27
CA GLU A 668 -26.22 -15.84 12.59
C GLU A 668 -27.09 -15.63 11.33
N LYS A 669 -26.47 -15.54 10.14
CA LYS A 669 -27.09 -15.11 8.88
C LYS A 669 -27.74 -13.72 8.99
N LYS A 670 -27.05 -12.78 9.63
CA LYS A 670 -27.55 -11.43 9.88
C LYS A 670 -26.59 -10.37 9.38
N VAL A 671 -27.16 -9.28 8.89
CA VAL A 671 -26.45 -8.04 8.53
C VAL A 671 -26.99 -6.93 9.41
N TYR A 672 -26.13 -6.34 10.21
CA TYR A 672 -26.48 -5.26 11.13
C TYR A 672 -26.02 -3.92 10.56
N LEU A 673 -26.85 -2.90 10.68
CA LEU A 673 -26.56 -1.49 10.46
C LEU A 673 -26.92 -0.74 11.74
N ASN A 674 -25.92 -0.40 12.55
CA ASN A 674 -26.13 0.21 13.87
C ASN A 674 -25.95 1.72 13.79
N GLN A 675 -27.03 2.50 14.00
CA GLN A 675 -27.02 3.96 13.90
C GLN A 675 -26.33 4.45 12.61
N PRO A 676 -26.71 3.93 11.42
CA PRO A 676 -26.07 4.26 10.16
C PRO A 676 -26.23 5.75 9.85
N ILE A 677 -25.13 6.37 9.38
CA ILE A 677 -25.10 7.76 8.94
C ILE A 677 -24.55 7.85 7.53
N LEU A 678 -24.96 8.85 6.78
CA LEU A 678 -24.35 9.18 5.49
C LEU A 678 -23.64 10.53 5.58
N PRO A 679 -22.39 10.61 5.09
CA PRO A 679 -21.67 11.88 5.00
C PRO A 679 -22.45 12.97 4.28
N PRO A 680 -22.26 14.27 4.63
CA PRO A 680 -23.02 15.37 4.05
C PRO A 680 -22.95 15.46 2.52
N PHE A 681 -21.86 14.98 1.94
CA PHE A 681 -21.63 14.95 0.49
C PHE A 681 -22.35 13.79 -0.21
N LEU A 682 -23.02 12.87 0.52
CA LEU A 682 -23.81 11.77 -0.04
C LEU A 682 -25.30 11.96 0.29
N SER A 683 -26.17 12.12 -0.73
CA SER A 683 -27.61 12.06 -0.55
C SER A 683 -28.16 10.65 -0.73
N THR A 684 -27.53 9.84 -1.59
CA THR A 684 -27.85 8.42 -1.78
C THR A 684 -26.57 7.60 -1.90
N LEU A 685 -26.65 6.33 -1.48
CA LEU A 685 -25.60 5.33 -1.60
C LEU A 685 -26.24 3.99 -1.96
N GLU A 686 -25.79 3.37 -3.04
CA GLU A 686 -26.21 2.04 -3.45
C GLU A 686 -25.01 1.09 -3.42
N ILE A 687 -25.16 -0.04 -2.74
CA ILE A 687 -24.13 -1.07 -2.59
C ILE A 687 -24.70 -2.37 -3.13
N LYS A 688 -24.10 -2.90 -4.19
CA LYS A 688 -24.52 -4.12 -4.87
C LYS A 688 -23.52 -5.24 -4.67
N ASP A 689 -24.03 -6.46 -4.78
CA ASP A 689 -23.25 -7.69 -4.85
C ASP A 689 -22.37 -7.94 -3.61
N ILE A 690 -22.81 -7.47 -2.42
CA ILE A 690 -22.18 -7.86 -1.16
C ILE A 690 -22.39 -9.38 -1.02
N LYS A 691 -21.32 -10.16 -1.10
CA LYS A 691 -21.39 -11.62 -0.96
C LYS A 691 -21.80 -12.01 0.46
N ILE A 692 -22.87 -12.79 0.59
CA ILE A 692 -23.39 -13.34 1.85
C ILE A 692 -23.68 -14.83 1.67
N GLY A 693 -22.80 -15.69 2.17
CA GLY A 693 -22.85 -17.12 1.90
C GLY A 693 -22.77 -17.40 0.40
N ASN A 694 -23.75 -18.15 -0.14
CA ASN A 694 -23.86 -18.48 -1.57
C ASN A 694 -24.74 -17.48 -2.34
N SER A 695 -25.10 -16.34 -1.76
CA SER A 695 -25.98 -15.32 -2.32
C SER A 695 -25.33 -13.95 -2.27
N VAL A 696 -26.08 -12.93 -2.68
CA VAL A 696 -25.67 -11.53 -2.63
C VAL A 696 -26.71 -10.67 -1.95
N LEU A 697 -26.24 -9.61 -1.27
CA LEU A 697 -27.06 -8.56 -0.72
C LEU A 697 -26.87 -7.28 -1.56
N THR A 698 -27.98 -6.62 -1.89
CA THR A 698 -28.00 -5.28 -2.50
C THR A 698 -28.84 -4.36 -1.64
N ILE A 699 -28.26 -3.26 -1.19
CA ILE A 699 -28.93 -2.24 -0.37
C ILE A 699 -28.79 -0.85 -0.98
N LYS A 700 -29.79 -0.01 -0.75
CA LYS A 700 -29.75 1.40 -1.13
C LYS A 700 -30.13 2.26 0.07
N LEU A 701 -29.32 3.27 0.31
CA LEU A 701 -29.45 4.17 1.45
C LEU A 701 -29.77 5.58 0.96
N TYR A 702 -30.61 6.28 1.73
CA TYR A 702 -31.05 7.65 1.45
C TYR A 702 -30.88 8.50 2.70
N ARG A 703 -30.30 9.68 2.57
CA ARG A 703 -30.17 10.64 3.68
C ARG A 703 -31.43 11.51 3.77
N TYR A 704 -32.07 11.48 4.95
CA TYR A 704 -33.21 12.32 5.29
C TYR A 704 -32.86 13.18 6.51
N GLN A 705 -32.44 14.44 6.27
CA GLN A 705 -31.99 15.34 7.36
C GLN A 705 -30.87 14.69 8.22
N ALA A 706 -31.23 14.27 9.44
CA ALA A 706 -30.33 13.60 10.38
C ALA A 706 -30.48 12.06 10.40
N ASP A 707 -31.36 11.49 9.57
CA ASP A 707 -31.65 10.05 9.55
C ASP A 707 -31.29 9.44 8.20
N VAL A 708 -31.20 8.11 8.16
CA VAL A 708 -30.91 7.32 6.94
C VAL A 708 -32.04 6.31 6.73
N GLY A 709 -32.68 6.40 5.54
CA GLY A 709 -33.58 5.37 5.05
C GLY A 709 -32.81 4.28 4.33
N ILE A 710 -33.27 3.02 4.47
CA ILE A 710 -32.58 1.86 3.87
C ILE A 710 -33.58 0.98 3.16
N ASP A 711 -33.35 0.76 1.86
CA ASP A 711 -34.08 -0.20 1.04
C ASP A 711 -33.19 -1.44 0.81
N VAL A 712 -33.73 -2.62 1.12
CA VAL A 712 -33.11 -3.90 0.79
C VAL A 712 -33.65 -4.34 -0.56
N LEU A 713 -32.85 -4.16 -1.63
CA LEU A 713 -33.28 -4.43 -3.00
C LEU A 713 -33.16 -5.92 -3.36
N GLN A 714 -32.14 -6.59 -2.79
CA GLN A 714 -31.90 -8.03 -2.99
C GLN A 714 -31.26 -8.63 -1.74
N LYS A 715 -31.72 -9.79 -1.33
CA LYS A 715 -31.10 -10.64 -0.29
C LYS A 715 -31.57 -12.08 -0.43
N ASP A 716 -30.82 -12.99 0.17
CA ASP A 716 -31.27 -14.36 0.40
C ASP A 716 -32.40 -14.40 1.45
N LYS A 717 -33.33 -15.35 1.29
CA LYS A 717 -34.49 -15.50 2.20
C LYS A 717 -34.07 -15.84 3.62
N ASP A 718 -32.96 -16.57 3.77
CA ASP A 718 -32.45 -17.04 5.05
C ASP A 718 -31.66 -15.99 5.82
N TRP A 719 -31.36 -14.83 5.18
CA TRP A 719 -30.62 -13.74 5.80
C TRP A 719 -31.55 -12.63 6.28
N GLU A 720 -31.23 -12.05 7.39
CA GLU A 720 -31.90 -10.88 7.95
C GLU A 720 -31.04 -9.63 7.85
N VAL A 721 -31.65 -8.49 7.53
CA VAL A 721 -31.02 -7.15 7.60
C VAL A 721 -31.67 -6.42 8.76
N ILE A 722 -30.88 -6.10 9.77
CA ILE A 722 -31.33 -5.47 11.02
C ILE A 722 -30.77 -4.05 11.07
N VAL A 723 -31.68 -3.07 11.15
CA VAL A 723 -31.33 -1.66 11.29
C VAL A 723 -31.66 -1.23 12.71
N ILE A 724 -30.66 -0.78 13.44
CA ILE A 724 -30.79 -0.23 14.79
C ILE A 724 -30.59 1.28 14.67
N LYS A 725 -31.59 2.09 15.10
CA LYS A 725 -31.57 3.56 15.04
C LYS A 725 -31.26 4.18 16.39
#